data_a8a8bf7e043508447441de5a2dada39e
#
_entry.id   a8a8bf7e043508447441de5a2dada39e
#
_cell.length_a   1.000
_cell.length_b   1.000
_cell.length_c   1.000
_cell.angle_alpha   90.00
_cell.angle_beta   90.00
_cell.angle_gamma   90.00
#
_symmetry.space_group_name_H-M   'P 1'
#
loop_
_entity.id
_entity.type
_entity.pdbx_description
1 polymer ?
#
loop_
_entity_poly.entity_id
_entity_poly.type
_entity_poly.pdbx_seq_one_letter_code
_entity_poly.pdbx_strand_id
1 'polypeptide(L)'
;MSDKLTKIFNKESKSTYVISEIGINHNGCIDTALKLIYKSHEAGVDAVKFQKRNLDSIYSSHILKDSNSAEWNFDYLIPLLQELELSKKEYHLIDNTCKELNLDLIVTPMDEDSAEFISTLNISAFKIASADMTNLSLIKKCALYNKPIIISTGMWSEKDIERCVEQYKQNNIQYALLLANSTYPAPYEDIGLYFLNKLKKLSDIVGYSGHERDTFIPIAAVTLGAQIIEKHITLNRNQKGPDHKASMLPNQWKQMIKNIRSLEKSLTNKKYVNQAETLNKEAFAKSAVALKDLSKGHILMEQDIKFQSPGKGIFEHEISDYLGKELKKSIPNGKYISKENFKDVTLIKDWKEFNFTKNWGVKCRFHDYELYKQVNAPVIEFHCSQTDLDIDFKERNEKSQLIIHAPEIVDRELVNICSTDKRIVQKSLNIIQKSIDKTIEIAKGWPLAKPKMVVHLGGMSLDPLSTKKFYQKNNHAEMIDIAIENFKKLQYDKTKIDIIPENLPCRPWYLGGEWYQYGFGPAEDMIRFCKATDLKMTYDICHAQLWCNIAETTLVDYTKQVMPYVSHMHISDALGLNGEGIQIHEGEIDFDSIFAVAKNYEFSWVTEIWSGHLHNGSGTYKAMCDLEKEYSKEL
;
A
#
# COMPACT_ATOMS: atom_id res chain seq x y z
N MET A 1 -11.11 0.89 27.02
CA MET A 1 -9.70 0.67 26.62
C MET A 1 -9.70 0.65 25.11
N SER A 2 -8.83 1.38 24.45
CA SER A 2 -8.77 1.28 22.99
C SER A 2 -8.34 -0.12 22.60
N ASP A 3 -8.93 -0.60 21.53
CA ASP A 3 -8.60 -1.91 20.95
C ASP A 3 -7.08 -2.01 20.65
N LYS A 4 -6.46 -0.90 20.24
CA LYS A 4 -5.04 -0.86 19.85
C LYS A 4 -4.06 -1.06 21.01
N LEU A 5 -4.26 -0.36 22.15
CA LEU A 5 -3.39 -0.53 23.32
C LEU A 5 -3.55 -1.94 23.92
N THR A 6 -4.78 -2.43 23.99
CA THR A 6 -5.07 -3.80 24.41
C THR A 6 -4.34 -4.83 23.55
N LYS A 7 -4.38 -4.67 22.21
CA LYS A 7 -3.67 -5.55 21.28
C LYS A 7 -2.14 -5.51 21.48
N ILE A 8 -1.58 -4.36 21.86
CA ILE A 8 -0.14 -4.27 22.18
C ILE A 8 0.16 -5.08 23.45
N PHE A 9 -0.62 -4.90 24.50
CA PHE A 9 -0.40 -5.63 25.75
C PHE A 9 -0.67 -7.14 25.62
N ASN A 10 -1.51 -7.54 24.66
CA ASN A 10 -1.74 -8.94 24.29
C ASN A 10 -0.75 -9.48 23.26
N LYS A 11 0.20 -8.67 22.78
CA LYS A 11 1.17 -9.01 21.72
C LYS A 11 0.53 -9.33 20.35
N GLU A 12 -0.64 -8.79 20.09
CA GLU A 12 -1.42 -9.02 18.86
C GLU A 12 -1.18 -7.91 17.81
N SER A 13 -0.70 -6.75 18.23
CA SER A 13 -0.49 -5.60 17.34
C SER A 13 0.95 -5.51 16.83
N LYS A 14 1.09 -5.25 15.53
CA LYS A 14 2.37 -4.86 14.90
C LYS A 14 2.49 -3.35 14.71
N SER A 15 1.44 -2.59 15.02
CA SER A 15 1.41 -1.14 14.82
C SER A 15 1.85 -0.42 16.10
N THR A 16 2.72 0.56 15.97
CA THR A 16 3.23 1.38 17.07
C THR A 16 2.14 2.25 17.67
N TYR A 17 2.02 2.27 18.98
CA TYR A 17 1.12 3.15 19.73
C TYR A 17 1.81 4.48 20.02
N VAL A 18 1.20 5.58 19.58
CA VAL A 18 1.82 6.91 19.60
C VAL A 18 1.11 7.82 20.57
N ILE A 19 1.82 8.29 21.60
CA ILE A 19 1.32 9.11 22.70
C ILE A 19 1.83 10.54 22.54
N SER A 20 0.91 11.50 22.43
CA SER A 20 1.20 12.93 22.47
C SER A 20 1.18 13.41 23.91
N GLU A 21 2.34 13.72 24.48
CA GLU A 21 2.48 14.28 25.82
C GLU A 21 2.17 15.76 25.81
N ILE A 22 1.01 16.15 26.28
CA ILE A 22 0.65 17.53 26.55
C ILE A 22 1.34 17.99 27.84
N GLY A 23 1.42 17.09 28.83
CA GLY A 23 2.13 17.33 30.08
C GLY A 23 1.62 18.58 30.77
N ILE A 24 2.51 19.57 30.91
CA ILE A 24 2.22 20.89 31.49
C ILE A 24 2.18 22.00 30.43
N ASN A 25 2.31 21.69 29.15
CA ASN A 25 2.36 22.67 28.06
C ASN A 25 1.03 23.43 27.82
N HIS A 26 -0.02 23.06 28.54
CA HIS A 26 -1.26 23.85 28.57
C HIS A 26 -1.16 25.12 29.44
N ASN A 27 -0.09 25.27 30.23
CA ASN A 27 0.17 26.45 31.08
C ASN A 27 -1.02 26.80 32.00
N GLY A 28 -1.66 25.81 32.63
CA GLY A 28 -2.81 25.99 33.53
C GLY A 28 -4.10 26.44 32.83
N CYS A 29 -4.14 26.47 31.52
CA CYS A 29 -5.28 26.95 30.72
C CYS A 29 -5.98 25.80 30.01
N ILE A 30 -7.24 25.55 30.34
CA ILE A 30 -8.05 24.48 29.77
C ILE A 30 -8.25 24.67 28.25
N ASP A 31 -8.46 25.90 27.75
CA ASP A 31 -8.62 26.14 26.32
C ASP A 31 -7.34 25.79 25.52
N THR A 32 -6.17 26.00 26.13
CA THR A 32 -4.90 25.58 25.54
C THR A 32 -4.77 24.06 25.54
N ALA A 33 -5.18 23.40 26.63
CA ALA A 33 -5.21 21.95 26.73
C ALA A 33 -6.09 21.34 25.63
N LEU A 34 -7.29 21.86 25.44
CA LEU A 34 -8.23 21.42 24.38
C LEU A 34 -7.65 21.65 22.98
N LYS A 35 -7.05 22.80 22.73
CA LYS A 35 -6.36 23.07 21.44
C LYS A 35 -5.25 22.05 21.17
N LEU A 36 -4.47 21.68 22.19
CA LEU A 36 -3.41 20.67 22.05
C LEU A 36 -3.99 19.28 21.79
N ILE A 37 -5.12 18.92 22.40
CA ILE A 37 -5.86 17.66 22.11
C ILE A 37 -6.30 17.63 20.64
N TYR A 38 -6.96 18.70 20.15
CA TYR A 38 -7.39 18.76 18.75
C TYR A 38 -6.22 18.67 17.78
N LYS A 39 -5.10 19.35 18.08
CA LYS A 39 -3.89 19.28 17.22
C LYS A 39 -3.23 17.91 17.25
N SER A 40 -3.26 17.22 18.37
CA SER A 40 -2.80 15.84 18.49
C SER A 40 -3.69 14.88 17.69
N HIS A 41 -5.01 15.03 17.78
CA HIS A 41 -5.98 14.27 17.00
C HIS A 41 -5.78 14.49 15.48
N GLU A 42 -5.69 15.76 15.03
CA GLU A 42 -5.40 16.10 13.61
C GLU A 42 -4.09 15.51 13.09
N ALA A 43 -3.12 15.30 13.97
CA ALA A 43 -1.85 14.67 13.63
C ALA A 43 -1.96 13.14 13.49
N GLY A 44 -3.01 12.52 14.05
CA GLY A 44 -3.27 11.08 13.98
C GLY A 44 -2.58 10.27 15.08
N VAL A 45 -2.41 10.86 16.29
CA VAL A 45 -1.91 10.12 17.46
C VAL A 45 -2.96 9.13 17.98
N ASP A 46 -2.52 8.14 18.74
CA ASP A 46 -3.42 7.16 19.36
C ASP A 46 -3.91 7.64 20.73
N ALA A 47 -3.09 8.40 21.44
CA ALA A 47 -3.41 8.92 22.77
C ALA A 47 -2.86 10.33 23.00
N VAL A 48 -3.51 11.06 23.91
CA VAL A 48 -2.95 12.23 24.57
C VAL A 48 -2.63 11.91 26.02
N LYS A 49 -1.58 12.57 26.57
CA LYS A 49 -1.17 12.34 27.94
C LYS A 49 -1.09 13.66 28.70
N PHE A 50 -1.52 13.60 29.98
CA PHE A 50 -1.47 14.68 30.96
C PHE A 50 -0.78 14.22 32.25
N GLN A 51 -0.54 15.16 33.17
CA GLN A 51 0.08 14.91 34.47
C GLN A 51 -0.84 15.47 35.56
N LYS A 52 -1.12 14.69 36.58
CA LYS A 52 -1.93 15.10 37.75
C LYS A 52 -1.10 14.98 39.02
N ARG A 53 -1.13 16.01 39.83
CA ARG A 53 -0.37 16.05 41.09
C ARG A 53 -1.14 16.71 42.21
N ASN A 54 -0.80 16.30 43.44
CA ASN A 54 -1.13 16.98 44.68
C ASN A 54 0.20 17.36 45.37
N LEU A 55 0.55 18.64 45.38
CA LEU A 55 1.85 19.09 45.86
C LEU A 55 2.06 18.77 47.36
N ASP A 56 0.99 18.77 48.17
CA ASP A 56 1.07 18.41 49.59
C ASP A 56 1.44 16.94 49.80
N SER A 57 1.11 16.07 48.84
CA SER A 57 1.46 14.65 48.86
C SER A 57 2.85 14.36 48.26
N ILE A 58 3.35 15.22 47.36
CA ILE A 58 4.64 15.03 46.70
C ILE A 58 5.81 15.60 47.48
N TYR A 59 5.66 16.82 48.00
CA TYR A 59 6.73 17.51 48.69
C TYR A 59 6.57 17.50 50.19
N SER A 60 7.68 17.37 50.90
CA SER A 60 7.67 17.48 52.36
C SER A 60 7.15 18.85 52.81
N SER A 61 6.45 18.91 53.96
CA SER A 61 5.90 20.14 54.51
C SER A 61 6.98 21.21 54.81
N HIS A 62 8.23 20.80 54.97
CA HIS A 62 9.37 21.70 55.14
C HIS A 62 9.64 22.50 53.87
N ILE A 63 9.70 21.82 52.71
CA ILE A 63 9.91 22.43 51.39
C ILE A 63 8.75 23.34 50.98
N LEU A 64 7.49 22.91 51.27
CA LEU A 64 6.31 23.71 50.93
C LEU A 64 6.18 24.99 51.75
N LYS A 65 6.68 25.00 53.01
CA LYS A 65 6.66 26.18 53.90
C LYS A 65 7.78 27.19 53.57
N ASP A 66 8.91 26.69 53.16
CA ASP A 66 10.06 27.51 52.79
C ASP A 66 10.81 26.89 51.60
N SER A 67 10.38 27.25 50.39
CA SER A 67 11.01 26.76 49.16
C SER A 67 12.46 27.17 48.99
N ASN A 68 12.91 28.22 49.70
CA ASN A 68 14.30 28.66 49.73
C ASN A 68 15.20 27.78 50.62
N SER A 69 14.62 26.99 51.50
CA SER A 69 15.36 26.02 52.32
C SER A 69 15.81 24.78 51.54
N ALA A 70 15.24 24.55 50.37
CA ALA A 70 15.64 23.50 49.46
C ALA A 70 16.70 24.03 48.49
N GLU A 71 17.85 23.39 48.41
CA GLU A 71 18.89 23.72 47.44
C GLU A 71 18.33 23.55 46.01
N TRP A 72 18.67 24.47 45.10
CA TRP A 72 18.42 24.41 43.66
C TRP A 72 16.97 24.47 43.17
N ASN A 73 16.55 25.63 42.69
CA ASN A 73 15.39 25.85 41.81
C ASN A 73 13.99 25.54 42.36
N PHE A 74 13.81 25.10 43.60
CA PHE A 74 12.49 24.87 44.18
C PHE A 74 11.70 26.15 44.43
N ASP A 75 12.42 27.26 44.59
CA ASP A 75 11.85 28.61 44.77
C ASP A 75 10.99 29.04 43.57
N TYR A 76 11.35 28.63 42.37
CA TYR A 76 10.53 28.90 41.16
C TYR A 76 9.67 27.71 40.74
N LEU A 77 10.11 26.47 41.00
CA LEU A 77 9.44 25.25 40.50
C LEU A 77 8.08 25.02 41.18
N ILE A 78 8.01 25.13 42.53
CA ILE A 78 6.76 24.90 43.28
C ILE A 78 5.69 25.92 42.90
N PRO A 79 5.92 27.25 42.89
CA PRO A 79 4.94 28.19 42.40
C PRO A 79 4.50 27.93 40.95
N LEU A 80 5.44 27.58 40.09
CA LEU A 80 5.12 27.22 38.69
C LEU A 80 4.18 26.01 38.61
N LEU A 81 4.47 24.94 39.35
CA LEU A 81 3.62 23.75 39.35
C LEU A 81 2.21 24.03 39.92
N GLN A 82 2.08 24.94 40.89
CA GLN A 82 0.80 25.41 41.43
C GLN A 82 -0.05 26.12 40.36
N GLU A 83 0.61 27.04 39.60
CA GLU A 83 -0.03 27.77 38.49
C GLU A 83 -0.49 26.86 37.33
N LEU A 84 0.19 25.73 37.12
CA LEU A 84 -0.04 24.83 35.99
C LEU A 84 -1.06 23.74 36.28
N GLU A 85 -1.49 23.55 37.52
CA GLU A 85 -2.35 22.44 37.87
C GLU A 85 -3.81 22.68 37.43
N LEU A 86 -4.38 21.73 36.70
CA LEU A 86 -5.78 21.74 36.28
C LEU A 86 -6.68 21.14 37.36
N SER A 87 -7.88 21.69 37.50
CA SER A 87 -8.91 21.20 38.46
C SER A 87 -9.50 19.86 38.02
N LYS A 88 -10.11 19.14 38.97
CA LYS A 88 -10.82 17.89 38.67
C LYS A 88 -11.92 18.07 37.62
N LYS A 89 -12.64 19.21 37.62
CA LYS A 89 -13.65 19.54 36.61
C LYS A 89 -13.06 19.65 35.18
N GLU A 90 -11.88 20.26 35.06
CA GLU A 90 -11.21 20.39 33.80
C GLU A 90 -10.71 19.04 33.28
N TYR A 91 -10.27 18.13 34.14
CA TYR A 91 -9.94 16.75 33.78
C TYR A 91 -11.16 15.98 33.24
N HIS A 92 -12.36 16.18 33.81
CA HIS A 92 -13.58 15.58 33.27
C HIS A 92 -13.92 16.16 31.86
N LEU A 93 -13.65 17.44 31.63
CA LEU A 93 -13.83 18.03 30.30
C LEU A 93 -12.83 17.43 29.29
N ILE A 94 -11.57 17.26 29.70
CA ILE A 94 -10.54 16.58 28.89
C ILE A 94 -10.97 15.15 28.55
N ASP A 95 -11.44 14.36 29.53
CA ASP A 95 -11.93 13.00 29.35
C ASP A 95 -13.09 12.94 28.34
N ASN A 96 -14.08 13.84 28.46
CA ASN A 96 -15.20 13.92 27.53
C ASN A 96 -14.74 14.28 26.11
N THR A 97 -13.85 15.28 25.98
CA THR A 97 -13.29 15.66 24.66
C THR A 97 -12.53 14.50 24.01
N CYS A 98 -11.75 13.75 24.79
CA CYS A 98 -11.04 12.57 24.27
C CYS A 98 -12.02 11.48 23.78
N LYS A 99 -13.12 11.25 24.51
CA LYS A 99 -14.18 10.32 24.10
C LYS A 99 -14.86 10.74 22.79
N GLU A 100 -15.22 12.02 22.66
CA GLU A 100 -15.84 12.58 21.44
C GLU A 100 -14.94 12.41 20.21
N LEU A 101 -13.62 12.54 20.40
CA LEU A 101 -12.62 12.40 19.34
C LEU A 101 -12.17 10.95 19.12
N ASN A 102 -12.69 9.99 19.87
CA ASN A 102 -12.21 8.60 19.87
C ASN A 102 -10.69 8.50 20.07
N LEU A 103 -10.18 9.28 21.02
CA LEU A 103 -8.77 9.41 21.36
C LEU A 103 -8.54 8.86 22.77
N ASP A 104 -7.51 8.06 22.96
CA ASP A 104 -7.17 7.53 24.28
C ASP A 104 -6.66 8.63 25.21
N LEU A 105 -7.09 8.59 26.45
CA LEU A 105 -6.56 9.43 27.52
C LEU A 105 -5.61 8.61 28.39
N ILE A 106 -4.40 9.10 28.59
CA ILE A 106 -3.40 8.59 29.52
C ILE A 106 -3.08 9.70 30.52
N VAL A 107 -2.98 9.36 31.79
CA VAL A 107 -2.60 10.36 32.80
C VAL A 107 -1.48 9.80 33.66
N THR A 108 -0.50 10.65 33.98
CA THR A 108 0.58 10.38 34.92
C THR A 108 0.15 10.86 36.30
N PRO A 109 -0.16 9.98 37.27
CA PRO A 109 -0.22 10.38 38.66
C PRO A 109 1.17 10.63 39.22
N MET A 110 1.34 11.68 39.99
CA MET A 110 2.58 11.97 40.70
C MET A 110 2.47 11.59 42.20
N ASP A 111 1.31 11.11 42.63
CA ASP A 111 1.00 10.72 44.00
C ASP A 111 -0.22 9.77 44.03
N GLU A 112 -0.47 9.13 45.17
CA GLU A 112 -1.55 8.14 45.33
C GLU A 112 -2.96 8.77 45.28
N ASP A 113 -3.15 10.01 45.81
CA ASP A 113 -4.41 10.73 45.73
C ASP A 113 -4.77 11.06 44.26
N SER A 114 -3.76 11.47 43.50
CA SER A 114 -3.89 11.69 42.06
C SER A 114 -4.24 10.39 41.34
N ALA A 115 -3.62 9.26 41.68
CA ALA A 115 -3.93 7.96 41.09
C ALA A 115 -5.39 7.56 41.38
N GLU A 116 -5.88 7.80 42.58
CA GLU A 116 -7.27 7.54 42.94
C GLU A 116 -8.26 8.38 42.12
N PHE A 117 -8.01 9.71 42.02
CA PHE A 117 -8.83 10.56 41.17
C PHE A 117 -8.80 10.13 39.72
N ILE A 118 -7.62 9.86 39.13
CA ILE A 118 -7.44 9.46 37.73
C ILE A 118 -8.23 8.16 37.45
N SER A 119 -8.34 7.25 38.40
CA SER A 119 -9.10 6.01 38.26
C SER A 119 -10.60 6.22 38.01
N THR A 120 -11.12 7.41 38.32
CA THR A 120 -12.52 7.79 38.05
C THR A 120 -12.75 8.26 36.60
N LEU A 121 -11.67 8.54 35.84
CA LEU A 121 -11.72 8.94 34.44
C LEU A 121 -11.66 7.71 33.52
N ASN A 122 -12.04 7.90 32.26
CA ASN A 122 -11.96 6.83 31.26
C ASN A 122 -10.54 6.72 30.66
N ILE A 123 -9.54 6.52 31.52
CA ILE A 123 -8.16 6.36 31.05
C ILE A 123 -7.93 4.99 30.39
N SER A 124 -7.05 4.95 29.40
CA SER A 124 -6.60 3.71 28.74
C SER A 124 -5.43 3.05 29.46
N ALA A 125 -4.57 3.83 30.12
CA ALA A 125 -3.43 3.36 30.89
C ALA A 125 -3.03 4.38 31.97
N PHE A 126 -2.34 3.92 33.01
CA PHE A 126 -1.55 4.78 33.88
C PHE A 126 -0.15 4.96 33.28
N LYS A 127 0.39 6.15 33.37
CA LYS A 127 1.80 6.41 33.08
C LYS A 127 2.56 6.67 34.37
N ILE A 128 3.70 6.06 34.52
CA ILE A 128 4.63 6.34 35.64
C ILE A 128 5.78 7.16 35.09
N ALA A 129 5.99 8.34 35.66
CA ALA A 129 7.12 9.22 35.31
C ALA A 129 8.47 8.57 35.65
N SER A 130 9.54 9.00 35.01
CA SER A 130 10.90 8.52 35.34
C SER A 130 11.23 8.71 36.83
N ALA A 131 10.81 9.84 37.42
CA ALA A 131 11.05 10.14 38.83
C ALA A 131 10.42 9.10 39.79
N ASP A 132 9.27 8.50 39.39
CA ASP A 132 8.50 7.57 40.20
C ASP A 132 8.72 6.10 39.82
N MET A 133 9.68 5.79 38.96
CA MET A 133 9.96 4.40 38.56
C MET A 133 10.28 3.51 39.78
N THR A 134 10.91 4.06 40.82
CA THR A 134 11.24 3.34 42.06
C THR A 134 10.13 3.41 43.12
N ASN A 135 9.05 4.17 42.87
CA ASN A 135 7.95 4.37 43.80
C ASN A 135 6.96 3.20 43.73
N LEU A 136 7.34 2.08 44.35
CA LEU A 136 6.55 0.86 44.34
C LEU A 136 5.15 1.03 44.95
N SER A 137 4.98 1.91 45.94
CA SER A 137 3.69 2.21 46.55
C SER A 137 2.70 2.77 45.56
N LEU A 138 3.11 3.81 44.82
CA LEU A 138 2.31 4.43 43.76
C LEU A 138 1.97 3.43 42.64
N ILE A 139 2.98 2.64 42.21
CA ILE A 139 2.78 1.64 41.16
C ILE A 139 1.81 0.56 41.57
N LYS A 140 1.89 0.07 42.84
CA LYS A 140 0.91 -0.88 43.41
C LYS A 140 -0.49 -0.28 43.49
N LYS A 141 -0.62 0.99 43.91
CA LYS A 141 -1.90 1.70 43.93
C LYS A 141 -2.52 1.75 42.53
N CYS A 142 -1.73 2.11 41.50
CA CYS A 142 -2.20 2.11 40.11
C CYS A 142 -2.62 0.70 39.61
N ALA A 143 -1.89 -0.34 40.00
CA ALA A 143 -2.18 -1.71 39.60
C ALA A 143 -3.55 -2.22 40.13
N LEU A 144 -4.02 -1.72 41.30
CA LEU A 144 -5.33 -2.08 41.85
C LEU A 144 -6.50 -1.73 40.91
N TYR A 145 -6.32 -0.79 40.01
CA TYR A 145 -7.37 -0.35 39.07
C TYR A 145 -7.45 -1.17 37.78
N ASN A 146 -6.65 -2.24 37.67
CA ASN A 146 -6.65 -3.16 36.51
C ASN A 146 -6.51 -2.47 35.15
N LYS A 147 -5.67 -1.44 35.09
CA LYS A 147 -5.29 -0.76 33.84
C LYS A 147 -3.82 -1.05 33.52
N PRO A 148 -3.43 -1.08 32.23
CA PRO A 148 -2.03 -1.16 31.86
C PRO A 148 -1.19 -0.04 32.49
N ILE A 149 0.07 -0.35 32.81
CA ILE A 149 1.02 0.62 33.37
C ILE A 149 2.19 0.80 32.41
N ILE A 150 2.45 2.03 32.03
CA ILE A 150 3.57 2.41 31.15
C ILE A 150 4.58 3.17 31.98
N ILE A 151 5.83 2.69 32.08
CA ILE A 151 6.86 3.20 32.99
C ILE A 151 8.05 3.74 32.19
N SER A 152 8.44 5.00 32.41
CA SER A 152 9.67 5.57 31.84
C SER A 152 10.87 5.27 32.72
N THR A 153 12.04 5.01 32.09
CA THR A 153 13.26 4.55 32.75
C THR A 153 14.36 5.62 32.87
N GLY A 154 14.05 6.87 32.59
CA GLY A 154 15.01 7.97 32.76
C GLY A 154 15.48 8.15 34.21
N MET A 155 16.59 8.87 34.43
CA MET A 155 17.20 9.15 35.74
C MET A 155 17.85 7.96 36.45
N TRP A 156 17.64 6.71 35.99
CA TRP A 156 18.02 5.50 36.73
C TRP A 156 19.08 4.70 35.98
N SER A 157 19.99 4.07 36.76
CA SER A 157 20.98 3.16 36.18
C SER A 157 20.35 1.84 35.73
N GLU A 158 21.05 1.09 34.90
CA GLU A 158 20.65 -0.25 34.46
C GLU A 158 20.33 -1.18 35.66
N LYS A 159 21.18 -1.13 36.71
CA LYS A 159 20.99 -1.93 37.94
C LYS A 159 19.71 -1.54 38.70
N ASP A 160 19.39 -0.25 38.73
CA ASP A 160 18.16 0.22 39.40
C ASP A 160 16.93 -0.24 38.63
N ILE A 161 16.97 -0.18 37.30
CA ILE A 161 15.89 -0.66 36.42
C ILE A 161 15.69 -2.16 36.64
N GLU A 162 16.75 -2.98 36.62
CA GLU A 162 16.67 -4.41 36.85
C GLU A 162 16.03 -4.74 38.21
N ARG A 163 16.47 -4.05 39.29
CA ARG A 163 15.93 -4.23 40.63
C ARG A 163 14.43 -3.87 40.73
N CYS A 164 14.03 -2.79 40.08
CA CYS A 164 12.62 -2.39 40.06
C CYS A 164 11.76 -3.41 39.30
N VAL A 165 12.26 -3.90 38.15
CA VAL A 165 11.58 -4.93 37.36
C VAL A 165 11.38 -6.22 38.14
N GLU A 166 12.36 -6.65 38.92
CA GLU A 166 12.21 -7.80 39.83
C GLU A 166 11.04 -7.57 40.80
N GLN A 167 10.95 -6.37 41.41
CA GLN A 167 9.86 -6.02 42.30
C GLN A 167 8.49 -6.00 41.58
N TYR A 168 8.42 -5.50 40.37
CA TYR A 168 7.18 -5.51 39.57
C TYR A 168 6.71 -6.94 39.30
N LYS A 169 7.62 -7.83 38.92
CA LYS A 169 7.33 -9.25 38.68
C LYS A 169 6.85 -9.95 39.95
N GLN A 170 7.51 -9.72 41.10
CA GLN A 170 7.11 -10.28 42.38
C GLN A 170 5.70 -9.84 42.82
N ASN A 171 5.24 -8.67 42.36
CA ASN A 171 3.91 -8.13 42.68
C ASN A 171 2.88 -8.34 41.56
N ASN A 172 3.21 -9.15 40.51
CA ASN A 172 2.34 -9.45 39.36
C ASN A 172 1.84 -8.20 38.62
N ILE A 173 2.66 -7.16 38.55
CA ILE A 173 2.31 -5.91 37.86
C ILE A 173 2.48 -6.12 36.35
N GLN A 174 1.48 -5.77 35.55
CA GLN A 174 1.57 -5.73 34.11
C GLN A 174 2.09 -4.36 33.68
N TYR A 175 3.23 -4.34 33.00
CA TYR A 175 3.91 -3.08 32.65
C TYR A 175 4.55 -3.11 31.26
N ALA A 176 4.74 -1.90 30.70
CA ALA A 176 5.61 -1.61 29.56
C ALA A 176 6.75 -0.69 30.03
N LEU A 177 7.95 -0.84 29.47
CA LEU A 177 9.10 0.01 29.77
C LEU A 177 9.41 0.94 28.61
N LEU A 178 9.52 2.26 28.87
CA LEU A 178 9.97 3.23 27.89
C LEU A 178 11.40 3.68 28.18
N LEU A 179 12.29 3.52 27.22
CA LEU A 179 13.58 4.19 27.24
C LEU A 179 13.36 5.71 27.25
N ALA A 180 13.94 6.40 28.21
CA ALA A 180 13.87 7.83 28.33
C ALA A 180 15.20 8.43 28.80
N ASN A 181 15.50 9.64 28.34
CA ASN A 181 16.51 10.52 28.93
C ASN A 181 15.79 11.76 29.47
N SER A 182 15.94 12.04 30.75
CA SER A 182 15.22 13.12 31.42
C SER A 182 15.95 14.48 31.38
N THR A 183 16.58 14.78 30.25
CA THR A 183 17.16 16.09 29.92
C THR A 183 16.30 16.79 28.86
N TYR A 184 16.01 18.07 29.00
CA TYR A 184 15.06 18.84 28.18
C TYR A 184 15.71 20.06 27.51
N PRO A 185 16.13 20.02 26.23
CA PRO A 185 16.11 18.85 25.34
C PRO A 185 17.25 17.86 25.62
N ALA A 186 17.04 16.58 25.32
CA ALA A 186 18.05 15.54 25.46
C ALA A 186 19.12 15.65 24.36
N PRO A 187 20.43 15.64 24.73
CA PRO A 187 21.51 15.50 23.74
C PRO A 187 21.46 14.13 23.06
N TYR A 188 21.85 14.06 21.79
CA TYR A 188 21.78 12.81 21.03
C TYR A 188 22.67 11.71 21.59
N GLU A 189 23.87 12.09 22.03
CA GLU A 189 24.88 11.20 22.62
C GLU A 189 24.41 10.52 23.90
N ASP A 190 23.44 11.13 24.62
CA ASP A 190 22.92 10.63 25.89
C ASP A 190 21.63 9.79 25.75
N ILE A 191 21.09 9.66 24.55
CA ILE A 191 19.81 8.94 24.33
C ILE A 191 19.96 7.43 24.51
N GLY A 192 21.04 6.85 23.99
CA GLY A 192 21.36 5.44 24.17
C GLY A 192 20.35 4.47 23.54
N LEU A 193 19.90 4.70 22.29
CA LEU A 193 18.84 3.91 21.64
C LEU A 193 19.04 2.40 21.69
N TYR A 194 20.28 1.90 21.62
CA TYR A 194 20.55 0.46 21.72
C TYR A 194 20.20 -0.15 23.08
N PHE A 195 19.97 0.66 24.11
CA PHE A 195 19.50 0.19 25.40
C PHE A 195 18.09 -0.42 25.32
N LEU A 196 17.31 -0.10 24.30
CA LEU A 196 16.05 -0.81 23.98
C LEU A 196 16.24 -2.33 23.90
N ASN A 197 17.38 -2.81 23.39
CA ASN A 197 17.66 -4.25 23.32
C ASN A 197 17.85 -4.89 24.71
N LYS A 198 18.28 -4.09 25.71
CA LYS A 198 18.32 -4.56 27.10
C LYS A 198 16.93 -4.52 27.74
N LEU A 199 16.16 -3.45 27.52
CA LEU A 199 14.79 -3.37 28.02
C LEU A 199 13.91 -4.51 27.51
N LYS A 200 14.09 -4.99 26.28
CA LYS A 200 13.40 -6.17 25.73
C LYS A 200 13.64 -7.47 26.51
N LYS A 201 14.73 -7.56 27.24
CA LYS A 201 15.01 -8.71 28.11
C LYS A 201 14.28 -8.61 29.46
N LEU A 202 13.85 -7.40 29.82
CA LEU A 202 13.22 -7.07 31.09
C LEU A 202 11.69 -6.93 30.97
N SER A 203 11.19 -6.55 29.80
CA SER A 203 9.77 -6.39 29.51
C SER A 203 9.44 -6.86 28.09
N ASP A 204 8.28 -7.50 27.96
CA ASP A 204 7.75 -7.92 26.66
C ASP A 204 7.32 -6.73 25.77
N ILE A 205 7.00 -5.60 26.41
CA ILE A 205 6.55 -4.38 25.75
C ILE A 205 7.53 -3.27 26.09
N VAL A 206 8.18 -2.75 25.03
CA VAL A 206 9.13 -1.66 25.17
C VAL A 206 8.77 -0.50 24.26
N GLY A 207 9.17 0.69 24.66
CA GLY A 207 8.94 1.90 23.90
C GLY A 207 10.02 2.93 24.11
N TYR A 208 9.77 4.12 23.57
CA TYR A 208 10.66 5.26 23.66
C TYR A 208 9.88 6.52 24.06
N SER A 209 10.34 7.21 25.09
CA SER A 209 9.83 8.51 25.53
C SER A 209 10.92 9.56 25.30
N GLY A 210 10.76 10.34 24.22
CA GLY A 210 11.83 11.19 23.69
C GLY A 210 11.68 12.67 24.08
N HIS A 211 12.80 13.31 24.51
CA HIS A 211 12.88 14.73 24.85
C HIS A 211 13.81 15.52 23.91
N GLU A 212 14.37 14.90 22.89
CA GLU A 212 15.06 15.56 21.78
C GLU A 212 14.06 16.29 20.86
N ARG A 213 14.56 17.24 20.05
CA ARG A 213 13.71 18.13 19.22
C ARG A 213 13.28 17.52 17.87
N ASP A 214 13.89 16.43 17.48
CA ASP A 214 13.76 15.86 16.15
C ASP A 214 12.70 14.76 16.08
N THR A 215 12.36 14.40 14.84
CA THR A 215 11.36 13.37 14.53
C THR A 215 11.98 12.02 14.15
N PHE A 216 13.31 11.98 13.88
CA PHE A 216 13.96 10.77 13.37
C PHE A 216 14.33 9.77 14.46
N ILE A 217 14.64 10.21 15.68
CA ILE A 217 14.97 9.32 16.79
C ILE A 217 13.79 8.40 17.17
N PRO A 218 12.55 8.90 17.33
CA PRO A 218 11.38 8.03 17.53
C PRO A 218 11.18 7.00 16.41
N ILE A 219 11.43 7.38 15.15
CA ILE A 219 11.34 6.49 13.98
C ILE A 219 12.42 5.39 14.09
N ALA A 220 13.65 5.76 14.46
CA ALA A 220 14.73 4.80 14.71
C ALA A 220 14.39 3.84 15.87
N ALA A 221 13.77 4.34 16.94
CA ALA A 221 13.31 3.51 18.04
C ALA A 221 12.27 2.46 17.58
N VAL A 222 11.34 2.83 16.71
CA VAL A 222 10.39 1.87 16.08
C VAL A 222 11.14 0.80 15.30
N THR A 223 12.15 1.16 14.52
CA THR A 223 12.99 0.21 13.78
C THR A 223 13.70 -0.77 14.74
N LEU A 224 14.09 -0.30 15.90
CA LEU A 224 14.66 -1.12 16.97
C LEU A 224 13.59 -1.88 17.77
N GLY A 225 12.31 -1.82 17.38
CA GLY A 225 11.21 -2.59 17.94
C GLY A 225 10.50 -1.92 19.12
N ALA A 226 10.57 -0.60 19.26
CA ALA A 226 9.71 0.14 20.17
C ALA A 226 8.25 0.04 19.70
N GLN A 227 7.37 -0.43 20.58
CA GLN A 227 5.93 -0.59 20.34
C GLN A 227 5.13 0.63 20.80
N ILE A 228 5.71 1.45 21.67
CA ILE A 228 5.11 2.68 22.20
C ILE A 228 6.08 3.84 21.98
N ILE A 229 5.58 4.93 21.42
CA ILE A 229 6.34 6.18 21.24
C ILE A 229 5.61 7.29 21.98
N GLU A 230 6.35 8.04 22.81
CA GLU A 230 5.86 9.18 23.54
C GLU A 230 6.74 10.41 23.24
N LYS A 231 6.12 11.55 22.95
CA LYS A 231 6.81 12.84 22.80
C LYS A 231 5.93 14.00 23.23
N HIS A 232 6.56 15.08 23.68
CA HIS A 232 5.83 16.30 24.04
C HIS A 232 5.32 17.06 22.81
N ILE A 233 4.15 17.71 22.96
CA ILE A 233 3.55 18.62 21.97
C ILE A 233 3.48 20.03 22.54
N THR A 234 3.72 21.03 21.67
CA THR A 234 3.47 22.45 22.00
C THR A 234 2.92 23.19 20.78
N LEU A 235 2.17 24.25 21.03
CA LEU A 235 1.76 25.17 19.96
C LEU A 235 2.90 26.14 19.59
N ASN A 236 3.77 26.48 20.53
CA ASN A 236 4.92 27.37 20.32
C ASN A 236 6.03 27.08 21.33
N ARG A 237 7.25 26.82 20.86
CA ARG A 237 8.42 26.51 21.69
C ARG A 237 8.92 27.67 22.54
N ASN A 238 8.51 28.89 22.22
CA ASN A 238 8.94 30.11 22.95
C ASN A 238 8.01 30.44 24.13
N GLN A 239 7.03 29.59 24.44
CA GLN A 239 6.20 29.78 25.64
C GLN A 239 6.99 29.54 26.92
N LYS A 240 6.49 30.13 28.04
CA LYS A 240 7.05 29.95 29.38
C LYS A 240 6.76 28.50 29.83
N GLY A 241 7.78 27.80 30.26
CA GLY A 241 7.72 26.44 30.77
C GLY A 241 8.90 25.59 30.33
N PRO A 242 9.27 24.57 31.10
CA PRO A 242 10.47 23.76 30.82
C PRO A 242 10.30 22.87 29.59
N ASP A 243 9.09 22.31 29.36
CA ASP A 243 8.85 21.27 28.37
C ASP A 243 8.73 21.81 26.93
N HIS A 244 8.33 23.08 26.77
CA HIS A 244 8.10 23.66 25.44
C HIS A 244 9.33 23.58 24.53
N LYS A 245 10.54 23.74 25.08
CA LYS A 245 11.81 23.74 24.30
C LYS A 245 12.13 22.37 23.71
N ALA A 246 11.73 21.29 24.37
CA ALA A 246 11.91 19.90 23.94
C ALA A 246 10.73 19.35 23.13
N SER A 247 9.64 20.12 23.04
CA SER A 247 8.40 19.68 22.43
C SER A 247 8.39 19.82 20.92
N MET A 248 7.60 18.98 20.27
CA MET A 248 7.34 19.02 18.83
C MET A 248 6.15 19.94 18.52
N LEU A 249 6.21 20.61 17.36
CA LEU A 249 5.09 21.37 16.80
C LEU A 249 4.10 20.43 16.09
N PRO A 250 2.82 20.81 15.92
CA PRO A 250 1.80 19.96 15.31
C PRO A 250 2.14 19.45 13.90
N ASN A 251 2.84 20.25 13.06
CA ASN A 251 3.28 19.83 11.73
C ASN A 251 4.37 18.74 11.80
N GLN A 252 5.28 18.81 12.78
CA GLN A 252 6.30 17.79 13.00
C GLN A 252 5.68 16.48 13.48
N TRP A 253 4.66 16.54 14.35
CA TRP A 253 3.87 15.40 14.78
C TRP A 253 3.25 14.67 13.59
N LYS A 254 2.56 15.40 12.72
CA LYS A 254 1.93 14.85 11.51
C LYS A 254 2.94 14.15 10.60
N GLN A 255 4.13 14.76 10.42
CA GLN A 255 5.19 14.18 9.61
C GLN A 255 5.78 12.91 10.26
N MET A 256 6.04 12.94 11.56
CA MET A 256 6.57 11.79 12.30
C MET A 256 5.63 10.59 12.22
N ILE A 257 4.33 10.79 12.46
CA ILE A 257 3.32 9.72 12.40
C ILE A 257 3.24 9.15 10.98
N LYS A 258 3.19 10.01 9.95
CA LYS A 258 3.23 9.55 8.56
C LYS A 258 4.45 8.67 8.29
N ASN A 259 5.62 9.07 8.79
CA ASN A 259 6.86 8.31 8.60
C ASN A 259 6.83 6.98 9.36
N ILE A 260 6.32 6.95 10.60
CA ILE A 260 6.15 5.72 11.39
C ILE A 260 5.23 4.74 10.64
N ARG A 261 4.05 5.19 10.17
CA ARG A 261 3.11 4.32 9.42
C ARG A 261 3.69 3.81 8.10
N SER A 262 4.54 4.60 7.44
CA SER A 262 5.26 4.16 6.23
C SER A 262 6.36 3.14 6.55
N LEU A 263 7.10 3.37 7.64
CA LEU A 263 8.12 2.46 8.13
C LEU A 263 7.52 1.09 8.50
N GLU A 264 6.41 1.07 9.25
CA GLU A 264 5.71 -0.16 9.65
C GLU A 264 5.40 -1.07 8.44
N LYS A 265 5.01 -0.49 7.31
CA LYS A 265 4.78 -1.22 6.06
C LYS A 265 6.05 -1.80 5.45
N SER A 266 7.20 -1.19 5.70
CA SER A 266 8.50 -1.62 5.18
C SER A 266 9.21 -2.67 6.06
N LEU A 267 8.79 -2.84 7.32
CA LEU A 267 9.37 -3.78 8.27
C LEU A 267 8.86 -5.21 8.02
N THR A 268 9.28 -5.79 6.90
CA THR A 268 8.96 -7.17 6.52
C THR A 268 10.21 -8.03 6.46
N ASN A 269 10.10 -9.28 6.87
CA ASN A 269 11.19 -10.26 6.80
C ASN A 269 11.26 -11.00 5.45
N LYS A 270 10.34 -10.71 4.53
CA LYS A 270 10.29 -11.36 3.23
C LYS A 270 10.86 -10.44 2.16
N LYS A 271 11.75 -10.96 1.33
CA LYS A 271 12.19 -10.31 0.10
C LYS A 271 11.31 -10.82 -1.03
N TYR A 272 10.47 -9.96 -1.57
CA TYR A 272 9.71 -10.23 -2.80
C TYR A 272 10.44 -9.66 -3.99
N VAL A 273 10.27 -10.31 -5.13
CA VAL A 273 10.55 -9.70 -6.43
C VAL A 273 9.20 -9.27 -6.99
N ASN A 274 8.93 -7.99 -6.95
CA ASN A 274 7.69 -7.44 -7.51
C ASN A 274 7.77 -7.39 -9.05
N GLN A 275 6.65 -7.08 -9.70
CA GLN A 275 6.59 -7.06 -11.16
C GLN A 275 7.58 -6.08 -11.78
N ALA A 276 7.75 -4.89 -11.20
CA ALA A 276 8.71 -3.90 -11.66
C ALA A 276 10.16 -4.41 -11.57
N GLU A 277 10.54 -5.09 -10.47
CA GLU A 277 11.85 -5.75 -10.36
C GLU A 277 11.99 -6.87 -11.41
N THR A 278 10.92 -7.63 -11.69
CA THR A 278 10.92 -8.68 -12.73
C THR A 278 11.17 -8.08 -14.11
N LEU A 279 10.50 -7.00 -14.46
CA LEU A 279 10.71 -6.28 -15.72
C LEU A 279 12.13 -5.72 -15.85
N ASN A 280 12.65 -5.12 -14.78
CA ASN A 280 14.03 -4.65 -14.73
C ASN A 280 15.02 -5.82 -14.86
N LYS A 281 14.75 -6.95 -14.21
CA LYS A 281 15.55 -8.17 -14.33
C LYS A 281 15.54 -8.68 -15.76
N GLU A 282 14.39 -8.72 -16.43
CA GLU A 282 14.29 -9.11 -17.84
C GLU A 282 15.06 -8.15 -18.76
N ALA A 283 15.02 -6.85 -18.52
CA ALA A 283 15.70 -5.86 -19.35
C ALA A 283 17.23 -5.85 -19.15
N PHE A 284 17.71 -5.94 -17.92
CA PHE A 284 19.10 -5.61 -17.56
C PHE A 284 19.94 -6.79 -17.09
N ALA A 285 19.33 -7.83 -16.52
CA ALA A 285 20.09 -8.99 -16.09
C ALA A 285 20.70 -9.72 -17.30
N LYS A 286 21.72 -10.51 -17.04
CA LYS A 286 22.40 -11.31 -18.04
C LYS A 286 21.94 -12.75 -17.97
N SER A 287 21.59 -13.32 -19.12
CA SER A 287 21.23 -14.71 -19.29
C SER A 287 22.03 -15.37 -20.40
N ALA A 288 22.00 -16.69 -20.47
CA ALA A 288 22.71 -17.45 -21.48
C ALA A 288 22.22 -17.12 -22.88
N VAL A 289 23.13 -16.78 -23.78
CA VAL A 289 22.90 -16.45 -25.20
C VAL A 289 23.75 -17.39 -26.04
N ALA A 290 23.16 -17.94 -27.10
CA ALA A 290 23.86 -18.82 -28.03
C ALA A 290 24.93 -18.07 -28.83
N LEU A 291 26.15 -18.63 -28.90
CA LEU A 291 27.29 -18.10 -29.68
C LEU A 291 27.28 -18.51 -31.14
N LYS A 292 26.45 -19.47 -31.51
CA LYS A 292 26.26 -20.01 -32.87
C LYS A 292 24.85 -20.54 -33.00
N ASP A 293 24.44 -20.92 -34.19
CA ASP A 293 23.20 -21.64 -34.40
C ASP A 293 23.27 -23.02 -33.74
N LEU A 294 22.33 -23.31 -32.84
CA LEU A 294 22.19 -24.60 -32.15
C LEU A 294 20.95 -25.31 -32.69
N SER A 295 21.15 -26.50 -33.26
CA SER A 295 20.04 -27.29 -33.82
C SER A 295 19.28 -28.05 -32.73
N LYS A 296 18.02 -28.40 -32.98
CA LYS A 296 17.29 -29.40 -32.17
C LYS A 296 18.13 -30.69 -32.10
N GLY A 297 18.22 -31.29 -30.92
CA GLY A 297 19.05 -32.47 -30.65
C GLY A 297 20.49 -32.13 -30.20
N HIS A 298 20.93 -30.86 -30.28
CA HIS A 298 22.26 -30.46 -29.82
C HIS A 298 22.36 -30.60 -28.30
N ILE A 299 23.48 -31.14 -27.84
CA ILE A 299 23.80 -31.19 -26.40
C ILE A 299 24.47 -29.89 -26.00
N LEU A 300 23.86 -29.13 -25.11
CA LEU A 300 24.35 -27.81 -24.70
C LEU A 300 25.69 -27.94 -23.93
N MET A 301 26.69 -27.21 -24.40
CA MET A 301 28.02 -27.18 -23.77
C MET A 301 28.38 -25.74 -23.38
N GLU A 302 29.28 -25.57 -22.41
CA GLU A 302 29.72 -24.27 -21.93
C GLU A 302 30.23 -23.34 -23.05
N GLN A 303 30.94 -23.91 -24.02
CA GLN A 303 31.50 -23.21 -25.18
C GLN A 303 30.43 -22.71 -26.19
N ASP A 304 29.19 -23.10 -26.05
CA ASP A 304 28.08 -22.71 -26.92
C ASP A 304 27.43 -21.40 -26.47
N ILE A 305 27.79 -20.89 -25.30
CA ILE A 305 27.07 -19.82 -24.61
C ILE A 305 27.97 -18.67 -24.17
N LYS A 306 27.36 -17.51 -24.02
CA LYS A 306 27.88 -16.36 -23.27
C LYS A 306 26.72 -15.72 -22.47
N PHE A 307 27.05 -14.96 -21.43
CA PHE A 307 26.04 -14.28 -20.63
C PHE A 307 25.90 -12.81 -21.05
N GLN A 308 24.74 -12.46 -21.58
CA GLN A 308 24.41 -11.10 -22.05
C GLN A 308 22.96 -10.74 -21.68
N SER A 309 22.65 -9.45 -21.64
CA SER A 309 21.24 -9.00 -21.58
C SER A 309 20.54 -9.31 -22.93
N PRO A 310 19.23 -9.60 -22.89
CA PRO A 310 18.28 -9.49 -21.77
C PRO A 310 18.29 -10.69 -20.81
N GLY A 311 17.74 -10.49 -19.60
CA GLY A 311 17.59 -11.53 -18.57
C GLY A 311 16.39 -12.45 -18.81
N LYS A 312 16.10 -12.81 -20.07
CA LYS A 312 14.96 -13.65 -20.47
C LYS A 312 15.32 -15.13 -20.62
N GLY A 313 16.61 -15.47 -20.53
CA GLY A 313 17.12 -16.83 -20.62
C GLY A 313 17.49 -17.40 -19.26
N ILE A 314 18.21 -18.54 -19.28
CA ILE A 314 18.76 -19.20 -18.10
C ILE A 314 19.90 -18.36 -17.53
N PHE A 315 19.86 -18.11 -16.22
CA PHE A 315 20.90 -17.34 -15.54
C PHE A 315 22.15 -18.17 -15.28
N GLU A 316 23.29 -17.51 -15.07
CA GLU A 316 24.58 -18.16 -14.88
C GLU A 316 24.58 -19.15 -13.69
N HIS A 317 23.94 -18.78 -12.58
CA HIS A 317 23.84 -19.66 -11.40
C HIS A 317 22.92 -20.88 -11.58
N GLU A 318 22.14 -20.92 -12.67
CA GLU A 318 21.24 -22.04 -13.00
C GLU A 318 21.78 -22.88 -14.18
N ILE A 319 22.79 -22.40 -14.89
CA ILE A 319 23.18 -22.99 -16.18
C ILE A 319 23.73 -24.41 -16.04
N SER A 320 24.38 -24.72 -14.92
CA SER A 320 24.90 -26.07 -14.63
C SER A 320 23.84 -27.16 -14.72
N ASP A 321 22.57 -26.80 -14.40
CA ASP A 321 21.44 -27.73 -14.48
C ASP A 321 21.07 -28.10 -15.92
N TYR A 322 21.58 -27.36 -16.91
CA TYR A 322 21.20 -27.48 -18.32
C TYR A 322 22.38 -27.89 -19.22
N LEU A 323 23.62 -27.73 -18.77
CA LEU A 323 24.80 -28.25 -19.47
C LEU A 323 24.72 -29.76 -19.60
N GLY A 324 25.04 -30.30 -20.75
CA GLY A 324 24.95 -31.74 -21.06
C GLY A 324 23.53 -32.21 -21.42
N LYS A 325 22.50 -31.33 -21.37
CA LYS A 325 21.15 -31.67 -21.78
C LYS A 325 20.92 -31.37 -23.28
N GLU A 326 20.04 -32.18 -23.87
CA GLU A 326 19.65 -32.07 -25.28
C GLU A 326 18.62 -30.96 -25.48
N LEU A 327 18.84 -30.11 -26.48
CA LEU A 327 17.87 -29.09 -26.91
C LEU A 327 16.69 -29.74 -27.66
N LYS A 328 15.49 -29.41 -27.24
CA LYS A 328 14.25 -29.82 -27.92
C LYS A 328 13.81 -28.87 -29.04
N LYS A 329 14.49 -27.72 -29.16
CA LYS A 329 14.28 -26.71 -30.20
C LYS A 329 15.60 -26.15 -30.71
N SER A 330 15.64 -25.73 -31.98
CA SER A 330 16.75 -24.96 -32.54
C SER A 330 16.80 -23.54 -31.96
N ILE A 331 18.00 -23.02 -31.72
CA ILE A 331 18.24 -21.68 -31.19
C ILE A 331 19.20 -20.96 -32.13
N PRO A 332 18.79 -19.86 -32.78
CA PRO A 332 19.67 -19.06 -33.61
C PRO A 332 20.80 -18.40 -32.82
N ASN A 333 21.92 -18.15 -33.49
CA ASN A 333 23.00 -17.35 -32.95
C ASN A 333 22.50 -16.01 -32.39
N GLY A 334 22.99 -15.60 -31.22
CA GLY A 334 22.62 -14.35 -30.58
C GLY A 334 21.27 -14.38 -29.84
N LYS A 335 20.51 -15.46 -29.91
CA LYS A 335 19.26 -15.61 -29.14
C LYS A 335 19.55 -16.16 -27.74
N TYR A 336 18.74 -15.71 -26.75
CA TYR A 336 18.85 -16.24 -25.39
C TYR A 336 18.37 -17.70 -25.31
N ILE A 337 18.99 -18.48 -24.43
CA ILE A 337 18.65 -19.88 -24.16
C ILE A 337 17.75 -19.89 -22.94
N SER A 338 16.52 -20.35 -23.09
CA SER A 338 15.53 -20.45 -22.01
C SER A 338 15.30 -21.89 -21.54
N LYS A 339 14.70 -22.06 -20.38
CA LYS A 339 14.28 -23.39 -19.85
C LYS A 339 13.34 -24.12 -20.83
N GLU A 340 12.58 -23.37 -21.59
CA GLU A 340 11.63 -23.91 -22.57
C GLU A 340 12.32 -24.53 -23.81
N ASN A 341 13.60 -24.24 -24.02
CA ASN A 341 14.35 -24.91 -25.10
C ASN A 341 14.66 -26.36 -24.82
N PHE A 342 14.51 -26.79 -23.56
CA PHE A 342 14.76 -28.17 -23.10
C PHE A 342 13.48 -28.98 -22.84
N LYS A 343 12.31 -28.40 -23.05
CA LYS A 343 11.02 -29.03 -22.87
C LYS A 343 10.37 -29.36 -24.21
N ASP A 344 9.65 -30.46 -24.27
CA ASP A 344 8.69 -30.69 -25.34
C ASP A 344 7.57 -29.65 -25.19
N VAL A 345 7.23 -29.00 -26.31
CA VAL A 345 6.26 -27.89 -26.30
C VAL A 345 5.01 -28.32 -27.03
N THR A 346 3.89 -28.13 -26.39
CA THR A 346 2.58 -28.15 -27.07
C THR A 346 2.58 -26.99 -28.07
N LEU A 347 2.51 -27.31 -29.36
CA LEU A 347 2.38 -26.28 -30.39
C LEU A 347 0.96 -25.72 -30.34
N ILE A 348 0.77 -24.45 -30.74
CA ILE A 348 -0.58 -23.85 -30.78
C ILE A 348 -1.53 -24.69 -31.62
N LYS A 349 -1.05 -25.29 -32.71
CA LYS A 349 -1.85 -26.22 -33.56
C LYS A 349 -2.33 -27.47 -32.82
N ASP A 350 -1.72 -27.86 -31.72
CA ASP A 350 -2.03 -29.03 -30.90
C ASP A 350 -2.84 -28.66 -29.65
N TRP A 351 -3.33 -27.42 -29.56
CA TRP A 351 -4.23 -27.04 -28.48
C TRP A 351 -5.53 -27.82 -28.63
N LYS A 352 -6.08 -28.27 -27.49
CA LYS A 352 -7.41 -28.92 -27.49
C LYS A 352 -8.49 -27.91 -27.89
N GLU A 353 -9.61 -28.38 -28.40
CA GLU A 353 -10.80 -27.55 -28.48
C GLU A 353 -11.28 -27.20 -27.07
N PHE A 354 -11.59 -25.92 -26.86
CA PHE A 354 -12.14 -25.42 -25.61
C PHE A 354 -13.66 -25.29 -25.75
N ASN A 355 -14.36 -25.70 -24.68
CA ASN A 355 -15.82 -25.66 -24.62
C ASN A 355 -16.29 -24.78 -23.47
N PHE A 356 -16.47 -23.51 -23.74
CA PHE A 356 -17.00 -22.53 -22.81
C PHE A 356 -18.41 -22.08 -23.23
N THR A 357 -19.20 -21.66 -22.23
CA THR A 357 -20.56 -21.14 -22.47
C THR A 357 -20.55 -19.76 -23.11
N LYS A 358 -19.59 -18.90 -22.73
CA LYS A 358 -19.41 -17.55 -23.27
C LYS A 358 -18.40 -17.52 -24.41
N ASN A 359 -18.48 -16.49 -25.25
CA ASN A 359 -17.53 -16.28 -26.34
C ASN A 359 -16.12 -15.99 -25.82
N TRP A 360 -15.30 -17.02 -25.77
CA TRP A 360 -13.92 -16.95 -25.39
C TRP A 360 -13.01 -16.52 -26.55
N GLY A 361 -11.83 -16.02 -26.27
CA GLY A 361 -10.89 -15.61 -27.29
C GLY A 361 -9.43 -15.75 -26.89
N VAL A 362 -8.58 -15.42 -27.85
CA VAL A 362 -7.13 -15.34 -27.67
C VAL A 362 -6.63 -13.94 -27.96
N LYS A 363 -5.66 -13.51 -27.15
CA LYS A 363 -4.93 -12.24 -27.33
C LYS A 363 -3.68 -12.50 -28.12
N CYS A 364 -3.45 -11.76 -29.23
CA CYS A 364 -2.30 -11.92 -30.10
C CYS A 364 -1.83 -10.57 -30.66
N ARG A 365 -0.81 -10.60 -31.50
CA ARG A 365 -0.30 -9.46 -32.28
C ARG A 365 -0.52 -9.72 -33.77
N PHE A 366 -0.43 -8.71 -34.61
CA PHE A 366 -0.54 -8.93 -36.07
C PHE A 366 0.51 -9.90 -36.60
N HIS A 367 1.73 -9.86 -36.07
CA HIS A 367 2.85 -10.68 -36.54
C HIS A 367 2.78 -12.16 -36.10
N ASP A 368 2.01 -12.49 -35.06
CA ASP A 368 1.84 -13.87 -34.58
C ASP A 368 0.44 -14.44 -34.84
N TYR A 369 -0.44 -13.69 -35.50
CA TYR A 369 -1.80 -14.09 -35.80
C TYR A 369 -1.91 -15.43 -36.53
N GLU A 370 -1.04 -15.71 -37.51
CA GLU A 370 -1.03 -16.98 -38.25
C GLU A 370 -0.86 -18.21 -37.33
N LEU A 371 -0.19 -18.04 -36.21
CA LEU A 371 -0.10 -19.10 -35.20
C LEU A 371 -1.43 -19.27 -34.44
N TYR A 372 -2.03 -18.17 -33.99
CA TYR A 372 -3.26 -18.19 -33.21
C TYR A 372 -4.52 -18.45 -34.02
N LYS A 373 -4.52 -18.18 -35.32
CA LYS A 373 -5.61 -18.50 -36.26
C LYS A 373 -6.01 -20.00 -36.22
N GLN A 374 -5.03 -20.86 -35.92
CA GLN A 374 -5.23 -22.31 -35.85
C GLN A 374 -6.07 -22.75 -34.64
N VAL A 375 -6.20 -21.92 -33.62
CA VAL A 375 -7.01 -22.18 -32.41
C VAL A 375 -8.52 -22.15 -32.71
N ASN A 376 -8.92 -21.49 -33.80
CA ASN A 376 -10.33 -21.26 -34.18
C ASN A 376 -11.16 -20.62 -33.04
N ALA A 377 -10.55 -19.69 -32.27
CA ALA A 377 -11.26 -19.04 -31.18
C ALA A 377 -12.41 -18.16 -31.69
N PRO A 378 -13.57 -18.14 -31.00
CA PRO A 378 -14.69 -17.25 -31.36
C PRO A 378 -14.36 -15.77 -31.35
N VAL A 379 -13.34 -15.37 -30.59
CA VAL A 379 -12.87 -13.98 -30.50
C VAL A 379 -11.34 -13.92 -30.70
N ILE A 380 -10.91 -12.97 -31.49
CA ILE A 380 -9.49 -12.63 -31.64
C ILE A 380 -9.30 -11.18 -31.21
N GLU A 381 -8.46 -10.96 -30.22
CA GLU A 381 -8.07 -9.65 -29.76
C GLU A 381 -6.63 -9.34 -30.15
N PHE A 382 -6.46 -8.28 -30.94
CA PHE A 382 -5.13 -7.77 -31.31
C PHE A 382 -4.71 -6.65 -30.36
N HIS A 383 -3.65 -6.85 -29.62
CA HIS A 383 -3.03 -5.80 -28.81
C HIS A 383 -2.04 -5.01 -29.65
N CYS A 384 -2.42 -3.80 -30.07
CA CYS A 384 -1.67 -3.00 -31.02
C CYS A 384 -0.69 -2.04 -30.33
N SER A 385 0.49 -1.89 -30.88
CA SER A 385 1.38 -0.77 -30.63
C SER A 385 1.05 0.39 -31.60
N GLN A 386 1.65 1.57 -31.35
CA GLN A 386 1.49 2.73 -32.26
C GLN A 386 1.87 2.37 -33.71
N THR A 387 2.95 1.59 -33.92
CA THR A 387 3.45 1.21 -35.24
C THR A 387 2.57 0.17 -35.94
N ASP A 388 1.83 -0.64 -35.18
CA ASP A 388 0.91 -1.63 -35.76
C ASP A 388 -0.25 -0.96 -36.52
N LEU A 389 -0.63 0.25 -36.14
CA LEU A 389 -1.69 1.00 -36.84
C LEU A 389 -1.29 1.43 -38.28
N ASP A 390 0.00 1.36 -38.64
CA ASP A 390 0.51 1.65 -39.97
C ASP A 390 0.68 0.38 -40.85
N ILE A 391 0.49 -0.81 -40.24
CA ILE A 391 0.60 -2.08 -40.95
C ILE A 391 -0.63 -2.28 -41.85
N ASP A 392 -0.43 -2.63 -43.11
CA ASP A 392 -1.50 -3.08 -44.01
C ASP A 392 -1.89 -4.54 -43.70
N PHE A 393 -2.74 -4.70 -42.69
CA PHE A 393 -3.19 -6.02 -42.23
C PHE A 393 -4.37 -6.52 -43.09
N LYS A 394 -4.11 -7.51 -43.96
CA LYS A 394 -5.09 -8.01 -44.96
C LYS A 394 -5.74 -9.35 -44.61
N GLU A 395 -5.41 -9.91 -43.44
CA GLU A 395 -5.97 -11.19 -43.04
C GLU A 395 -7.50 -11.15 -42.87
N ARG A 396 -8.15 -12.20 -43.31
CA ARG A 396 -9.60 -12.37 -43.21
C ARG A 396 -9.95 -13.50 -42.27
N ASN A 397 -11.01 -13.31 -41.53
CA ASN A 397 -11.57 -14.35 -40.67
C ASN A 397 -13.10 -14.18 -40.55
N GLU A 398 -13.82 -15.18 -41.05
CA GLU A 398 -15.28 -15.19 -41.04
C GLU A 398 -15.86 -15.91 -39.82
N LYS A 399 -14.98 -16.47 -38.95
CA LYS A 399 -15.37 -17.33 -37.81
C LYS A 399 -15.19 -16.67 -36.46
N SER A 400 -14.42 -15.57 -36.41
CA SER A 400 -14.08 -14.90 -35.15
C SER A 400 -14.57 -13.46 -35.16
N GLN A 401 -15.00 -12.95 -34.00
CA GLN A 401 -15.19 -11.52 -33.76
C GLN A 401 -13.85 -10.83 -33.66
N LEU A 402 -13.72 -9.67 -34.30
CA LEU A 402 -12.55 -8.81 -34.19
C LEU A 402 -12.64 -7.91 -32.96
N ILE A 403 -11.58 -7.91 -32.16
CA ILE A 403 -11.33 -6.90 -31.12
C ILE A 403 -9.95 -6.31 -31.35
N ILE A 404 -9.84 -5.00 -31.29
CA ILE A 404 -8.56 -4.28 -31.33
C ILE A 404 -8.35 -3.61 -29.98
N HIS A 405 -7.27 -3.93 -29.30
CA HIS A 405 -6.80 -3.17 -28.15
C HIS A 405 -5.93 -2.03 -28.66
N ALA A 406 -6.39 -0.80 -28.48
CA ALA A 406 -5.70 0.40 -28.92
C ALA A 406 -4.36 0.60 -28.20
N PRO A 407 -3.37 1.26 -28.84
CA PRO A 407 -2.10 1.56 -28.19
C PRO A 407 -2.26 2.40 -26.92
N GLU A 408 -1.58 2.00 -25.87
CA GLU A 408 -1.55 2.70 -24.58
C GLU A 408 -0.50 3.82 -24.56
N ILE A 409 0.49 3.74 -25.46
CA ILE A 409 1.61 4.66 -25.55
C ILE A 409 1.69 5.24 -26.97
N VAL A 410 1.85 6.55 -27.05
CA VAL A 410 2.09 7.30 -28.30
C VAL A 410 3.28 8.23 -28.13
N ASP A 411 4.29 8.15 -29.02
CA ASP A 411 5.51 8.97 -28.97
C ASP A 411 6.18 9.01 -27.58
N ARG A 412 6.24 7.86 -26.88
CA ARG A 412 6.77 7.69 -25.52
C ARG A 412 5.98 8.42 -24.42
N GLU A 413 4.75 8.84 -24.69
CA GLU A 413 3.82 9.38 -23.70
C GLU A 413 2.62 8.45 -23.57
N LEU A 414 2.05 8.34 -22.37
CA LEU A 414 0.83 7.56 -22.15
C LEU A 414 -0.39 8.25 -22.77
N VAL A 415 -1.28 7.47 -23.35
CA VAL A 415 -2.60 7.95 -23.78
C VAL A 415 -3.34 8.46 -22.55
N ASN A 416 -3.76 9.73 -22.59
CA ASN A 416 -4.42 10.37 -21.46
C ASN A 416 -5.36 11.50 -21.91
N ILE A 417 -6.64 11.19 -22.08
CA ILE A 417 -7.66 12.18 -22.41
C ILE A 417 -8.21 12.93 -21.19
N CYS A 418 -7.76 12.56 -19.97
CA CYS A 418 -8.07 13.26 -18.71
C CYS A 418 -7.12 14.42 -18.45
N SER A 419 -6.07 14.57 -19.24
CA SER A 419 -5.03 15.59 -19.01
C SER A 419 -5.55 17.00 -19.16
N THR A 420 -5.04 17.93 -18.35
CA THR A 420 -5.22 19.36 -18.53
C THR A 420 -4.26 19.94 -19.59
N ASP A 421 -3.22 19.20 -19.97
CA ASP A 421 -2.31 19.54 -21.08
C ASP A 421 -2.98 19.23 -22.43
N LYS A 422 -3.38 20.29 -23.14
CA LYS A 422 -4.03 20.18 -24.46
C LYS A 422 -3.21 19.42 -25.50
N ARG A 423 -1.87 19.47 -25.40
CA ARG A 423 -0.96 18.73 -26.30
C ARG A 423 -1.09 17.22 -26.10
N ILE A 424 -1.10 16.78 -24.84
CA ILE A 424 -1.27 15.35 -24.48
C ILE A 424 -2.65 14.87 -24.91
N VAL A 425 -3.69 15.66 -24.63
CA VAL A 425 -5.07 15.34 -25.06
C VAL A 425 -5.15 15.19 -26.58
N GLN A 426 -4.59 16.13 -27.35
CA GLN A 426 -4.67 16.07 -28.81
C GLN A 426 -3.95 14.85 -29.37
N LYS A 427 -2.76 14.52 -28.86
CA LYS A 427 -2.03 13.30 -29.25
C LYS A 427 -2.85 12.04 -28.95
N SER A 428 -3.44 12.00 -27.75
CA SER A 428 -4.28 10.88 -27.30
C SER A 428 -5.51 10.72 -28.19
N LEU A 429 -6.21 11.79 -28.50
CA LEU A 429 -7.36 11.75 -29.40
C LEU A 429 -6.98 11.30 -30.80
N ASN A 430 -5.85 11.76 -31.32
CA ASN A 430 -5.37 11.38 -32.66
C ASN A 430 -5.09 9.88 -32.75
N ILE A 431 -4.43 9.30 -31.74
CA ILE A 431 -4.12 7.85 -31.76
C ILE A 431 -5.38 7.01 -31.56
N ILE A 432 -6.31 7.44 -30.71
CA ILE A 432 -7.61 6.77 -30.55
C ILE A 432 -8.40 6.83 -31.85
N GLN A 433 -8.46 7.99 -32.51
CA GLN A 433 -9.15 8.13 -33.80
C GLN A 433 -8.53 7.22 -34.86
N LYS A 434 -7.21 7.18 -34.97
CA LYS A 434 -6.48 6.29 -35.88
C LYS A 434 -6.77 4.83 -35.61
N SER A 435 -6.90 4.45 -34.32
CA SER A 435 -7.27 3.09 -33.92
C SER A 435 -8.71 2.74 -34.31
N ILE A 436 -9.64 3.69 -34.18
CA ILE A 436 -11.04 3.52 -34.64
C ILE A 436 -11.05 3.26 -36.14
N ASP A 437 -10.38 4.12 -36.93
CA ASP A 437 -10.34 4.03 -38.40
C ASP A 437 -9.71 2.69 -38.84
N LYS A 438 -8.63 2.27 -38.18
CA LYS A 438 -7.94 1.00 -38.43
C LYS A 438 -8.83 -0.21 -38.08
N THR A 439 -9.53 -0.16 -36.96
CA THR A 439 -10.47 -1.21 -36.58
C THR A 439 -11.57 -1.40 -37.62
N ILE A 440 -12.16 -0.30 -38.09
CA ILE A 440 -13.20 -0.33 -39.15
C ILE A 440 -12.62 -0.84 -40.48
N GLU A 441 -11.37 -0.49 -40.80
CA GLU A 441 -10.68 -0.99 -42.01
C GLU A 441 -10.53 -2.51 -41.97
N ILE A 442 -9.96 -3.06 -40.88
CA ILE A 442 -9.74 -4.51 -40.72
C ILE A 442 -11.06 -5.27 -40.67
N ALA A 443 -12.08 -4.70 -40.04
CA ALA A 443 -13.40 -5.31 -39.89
C ALA A 443 -14.09 -5.66 -41.23
N LYS A 444 -13.69 -5.03 -42.35
CA LYS A 444 -14.18 -5.39 -43.68
C LYS A 444 -13.87 -6.84 -44.08
N GLY A 445 -12.79 -7.39 -43.49
CA GLY A 445 -12.42 -8.82 -43.66
C GLY A 445 -12.92 -9.73 -42.53
N TRP A 446 -13.70 -9.20 -41.57
CA TRP A 446 -14.16 -9.92 -40.38
C TRP A 446 -15.67 -9.75 -40.16
N PRO A 447 -16.52 -10.35 -41.01
CA PRO A 447 -17.93 -10.02 -41.09
C PRO A 447 -18.81 -10.67 -40.00
N LEU A 448 -18.25 -11.55 -39.13
CA LEU A 448 -19.02 -12.35 -38.18
C LEU A 448 -19.85 -11.48 -37.21
N ALA A 449 -19.28 -10.42 -36.70
CA ALA A 449 -19.93 -9.52 -35.75
C ALA A 449 -19.33 -8.11 -35.81
N LYS A 450 -20.05 -7.16 -35.24
CA LYS A 450 -19.54 -5.79 -35.09
C LYS A 450 -18.21 -5.81 -34.29
N PRO A 451 -17.15 -5.16 -34.81
CA PRO A 451 -15.86 -5.15 -34.14
C PRO A 451 -15.93 -4.33 -32.84
N LYS A 452 -15.11 -4.70 -31.89
CA LYS A 452 -14.92 -3.93 -30.66
C LYS A 452 -13.54 -3.31 -30.61
N MET A 453 -13.40 -2.20 -29.90
CA MET A 453 -12.11 -1.58 -29.64
C MET A 453 -11.95 -1.29 -28.16
N VAL A 454 -10.99 -1.95 -27.51
CA VAL A 454 -10.57 -1.67 -26.13
C VAL A 454 -9.72 -0.43 -26.12
N VAL A 455 -9.91 0.45 -25.16
CA VAL A 455 -9.14 1.71 -25.06
C VAL A 455 -8.89 2.10 -23.61
N HIS A 456 -7.65 2.48 -23.31
CA HIS A 456 -7.27 3.15 -22.07
C HIS A 456 -7.53 4.66 -22.17
N LEU A 457 -8.16 5.24 -21.16
CA LEU A 457 -8.56 6.65 -21.16
C LEU A 457 -7.57 7.57 -20.43
N GLY A 458 -6.60 7.01 -19.71
CA GLY A 458 -5.61 7.76 -18.96
C GLY A 458 -5.98 7.95 -17.49
N GLY A 459 -5.67 9.11 -16.92
CA GLY A 459 -5.90 9.38 -15.49
C GLY A 459 -4.74 8.96 -14.59
N MET A 460 -3.52 8.88 -15.13
CA MET A 460 -2.30 8.46 -14.42
C MET A 460 -1.37 9.64 -14.12
N SER A 461 -0.55 9.50 -13.07
CA SER A 461 0.49 10.45 -12.67
C SER A 461 1.71 9.73 -12.12
N LEU A 462 2.88 10.36 -12.18
CA LEU A 462 4.10 9.93 -11.47
C LEU A 462 4.11 10.39 -10.00
N ASP A 463 3.18 11.25 -9.59
CA ASP A 463 3.12 11.76 -8.21
C ASP A 463 2.49 10.72 -7.27
N PRO A 464 3.21 10.23 -6.23
CA PRO A 464 2.72 9.23 -5.29
C PRO A 464 1.76 9.81 -4.24
N LEU A 465 0.88 10.73 -4.60
CA LEU A 465 -0.16 11.19 -3.69
C LEU A 465 -1.03 10.00 -3.27
N SER A 466 -1.33 9.87 -1.97
CA SER A 466 -2.26 8.85 -1.55
C SER A 466 -3.60 9.08 -2.26
N THR A 467 -4.16 8.03 -2.81
CA THR A 467 -5.43 8.04 -3.54
C THR A 467 -6.50 8.85 -2.81
N LYS A 468 -6.63 8.65 -1.48
CA LYS A 468 -7.55 9.39 -0.62
C LYS A 468 -7.31 10.91 -0.62
N LYS A 469 -6.05 11.38 -0.65
CA LYS A 469 -5.72 12.81 -0.71
C LYS A 469 -5.89 13.41 -2.09
N PHE A 470 -5.66 12.63 -3.14
CA PHE A 470 -5.90 13.05 -4.51
C PHE A 470 -7.39 13.31 -4.73
N TYR A 471 -8.25 12.37 -4.31
CA TYR A 471 -9.71 12.53 -4.40
C TYR A 471 -10.25 13.69 -3.56
N GLN A 472 -9.63 14.05 -2.44
CA GLN A 472 -10.04 15.18 -1.61
C GLN A 472 -9.54 16.53 -2.13
N LYS A 473 -8.37 16.56 -2.80
CA LYS A 473 -7.69 17.80 -3.18
C LYS A 473 -7.94 18.22 -4.62
N ASN A 474 -8.09 17.26 -5.52
CA ASN A 474 -8.42 17.49 -6.92
C ASN A 474 -9.86 17.04 -7.13
N ASN A 475 -10.63 17.85 -7.77
CA ASN A 475 -12.01 17.51 -8.11
C ASN A 475 -12.00 16.29 -9.07
N HIS A 476 -11.97 15.09 -8.49
CA HIS A 476 -11.91 13.83 -9.23
C HIS A 476 -13.05 13.72 -10.27
N ALA A 477 -14.22 14.22 -9.90
CA ALA A 477 -15.34 14.31 -10.80
C ALA A 477 -15.01 15.16 -12.05
N GLU A 478 -14.25 16.25 -11.89
CA GLU A 478 -13.84 17.12 -13.00
C GLU A 478 -12.89 16.39 -13.98
N MET A 479 -12.02 15.54 -13.49
CA MET A 479 -11.13 14.74 -14.35
C MET A 479 -11.93 13.79 -15.27
N ILE A 480 -12.95 13.13 -14.73
CA ILE A 480 -13.85 12.27 -15.52
C ILE A 480 -14.68 13.08 -16.50
N ASP A 481 -15.15 14.29 -16.11
CA ASP A 481 -15.86 15.20 -17.01
C ASP A 481 -14.98 15.66 -18.17
N ILE A 482 -13.71 16.01 -17.91
CA ILE A 482 -12.73 16.34 -18.96
C ILE A 482 -12.56 15.16 -19.94
N ALA A 483 -12.48 13.94 -19.44
CA ALA A 483 -12.38 12.75 -20.28
C ALA A 483 -13.64 12.57 -21.15
N ILE A 484 -14.83 12.75 -20.58
CA ILE A 484 -16.10 12.65 -21.28
C ILE A 484 -16.19 13.70 -22.39
N GLU A 485 -15.84 14.97 -22.10
CA GLU A 485 -15.84 16.05 -23.08
C GLU A 485 -14.84 15.81 -24.21
N ASN A 486 -13.64 15.33 -23.88
CA ASN A 486 -12.62 15.02 -24.88
C ASN A 486 -13.01 13.82 -25.73
N PHE A 487 -13.57 12.78 -25.11
CA PHE A 487 -14.04 11.60 -25.87
C PHE A 487 -15.12 11.95 -26.90
N LYS A 488 -16.02 12.86 -26.59
CA LYS A 488 -17.09 13.33 -27.51
C LYS A 488 -16.56 14.02 -28.76
N LYS A 489 -15.28 14.37 -28.83
CA LYS A 489 -14.63 14.96 -30.02
C LYS A 489 -14.25 13.90 -31.08
N LEU A 490 -14.22 12.62 -30.70
CA LEU A 490 -13.93 11.52 -31.61
C LEU A 490 -15.07 11.36 -32.64
N GLN A 491 -14.70 11.05 -33.87
CA GLN A 491 -15.63 10.91 -34.99
C GLN A 491 -15.76 9.43 -35.35
N TYR A 492 -16.90 8.80 -35.06
CA TYR A 492 -17.15 7.42 -35.42
C TYR A 492 -18.63 7.10 -35.53
N ASP A 493 -18.94 6.07 -36.29
CA ASP A 493 -20.29 5.54 -36.49
C ASP A 493 -20.52 4.37 -35.52
N LYS A 494 -21.36 4.58 -34.51
CA LYS A 494 -21.72 3.57 -33.51
C LYS A 494 -22.33 2.30 -34.12
N THR A 495 -22.80 2.35 -35.36
CA THR A 495 -23.30 1.13 -36.05
C THR A 495 -22.19 0.24 -36.57
N LYS A 496 -20.96 0.78 -36.74
CA LYS A 496 -19.80 0.10 -37.34
C LYS A 496 -18.79 -0.41 -36.32
N ILE A 497 -18.75 0.16 -35.11
CA ILE A 497 -17.78 -0.21 -34.09
C ILE A 497 -18.35 0.03 -32.68
N ASP A 498 -17.97 -0.85 -31.74
CA ASP A 498 -18.16 -0.63 -30.31
C ASP A 498 -16.84 -0.24 -29.66
N ILE A 499 -16.78 0.96 -29.09
CA ILE A 499 -15.64 1.38 -28.28
C ILE A 499 -15.94 0.96 -26.84
N ILE A 500 -15.01 0.23 -26.22
CA ILE A 500 -15.19 -0.38 -24.91
C ILE A 500 -14.00 0.01 -24.00
N PRO A 501 -14.11 1.14 -23.26
CA PRO A 501 -13.05 1.57 -22.33
C PRO A 501 -12.80 0.52 -21.25
N GLU A 502 -11.55 0.43 -20.82
CA GLU A 502 -11.10 -0.53 -19.83
C GLU A 502 -10.82 0.14 -18.47
N ASN A 503 -11.17 -0.56 -17.37
CA ASN A 503 -10.74 -0.17 -16.03
C ASN A 503 -9.25 -0.45 -15.83
N LEU A 504 -8.55 0.44 -15.13
CA LEU A 504 -7.08 0.47 -15.09
C LEU A 504 -6.52 0.09 -13.72
N PRO A 505 -5.33 -0.53 -13.66
CA PRO A 505 -4.72 -0.98 -12.41
C PRO A 505 -4.23 0.19 -11.59
N CYS A 506 -4.21 0.06 -10.24
CA CYS A 506 -3.88 1.17 -9.35
C CYS A 506 -2.43 1.63 -9.44
N ARG A 507 -1.50 0.73 -9.81
CA ARG A 507 -0.05 1.01 -9.90
C ARG A 507 0.59 0.34 -11.12
N PRO A 508 0.25 0.79 -12.33
CA PRO A 508 0.80 0.23 -13.54
C PRO A 508 2.28 0.59 -13.69
N TRP A 509 3.00 -0.27 -14.43
CA TRP A 509 4.39 -0.05 -14.78
C TRP A 509 4.51 0.35 -16.24
N TYR A 510 4.84 1.62 -16.51
CA TYR A 510 5.03 2.14 -17.86
C TYR A 510 6.33 2.94 -17.99
N LEU A 511 6.94 2.91 -19.16
CA LEU A 511 8.11 3.74 -19.52
C LEU A 511 9.27 3.66 -18.52
N GLY A 512 9.45 2.50 -17.87
CA GLY A 512 10.52 2.27 -16.91
C GLY A 512 10.26 2.80 -15.51
N GLY A 513 9.02 3.15 -15.17
CA GLY A 513 8.62 3.64 -13.85
C GLY A 513 7.25 3.17 -13.39
N GLU A 514 7.02 3.17 -12.08
CA GLU A 514 5.71 2.96 -11.48
C GLU A 514 4.89 4.24 -11.62
N TRP A 515 3.66 4.11 -12.11
CA TRP A 515 2.69 5.17 -12.22
C TRP A 515 1.59 4.99 -11.17
N TYR A 516 0.83 6.03 -10.92
CA TYR A 516 -0.29 6.04 -9.98
C TYR A 516 -1.56 6.36 -10.74
N GLN A 517 -2.51 5.43 -10.72
CA GLN A 517 -3.81 5.60 -11.36
C GLN A 517 -4.74 6.38 -10.43
N TYR A 518 -5.38 7.41 -10.95
CA TYR A 518 -6.30 8.27 -10.21
C TYR A 518 -7.70 8.32 -10.81
N GLY A 519 -7.88 7.94 -12.06
CA GLY A 519 -9.16 7.82 -12.73
C GLY A 519 -9.31 6.48 -13.43
N PHE A 520 -10.55 6.05 -13.65
CA PHE A 520 -10.88 4.79 -14.32
C PHE A 520 -10.38 3.50 -13.63
N GLY A 521 -9.89 3.62 -12.38
CA GLY A 521 -9.72 2.47 -11.50
C GLY A 521 -10.99 2.14 -10.72
N PRO A 522 -11.66 3.13 -10.08
CA PRO A 522 -12.94 2.93 -9.38
C PRO A 522 -14.08 2.49 -10.29
N ALA A 523 -14.98 1.65 -9.77
CA ALA A 523 -16.19 1.24 -10.48
C ALA A 523 -17.08 2.43 -10.88
N GLU A 524 -17.24 3.39 -9.97
CA GLU A 524 -18.07 4.58 -10.20
C GLU A 524 -17.57 5.46 -11.37
N ASP A 525 -16.27 5.54 -11.61
CA ASP A 525 -15.71 6.29 -12.73
C ASP A 525 -16.10 5.66 -14.07
N MET A 526 -15.90 4.33 -14.16
CA MET A 526 -16.27 3.56 -15.34
C MET A 526 -17.76 3.67 -15.62
N ILE A 527 -18.59 3.51 -14.60
CA ILE A 527 -20.05 3.61 -14.72
C ILE A 527 -20.47 5.02 -15.16
N ARG A 528 -19.88 6.06 -14.57
CA ARG A 528 -20.15 7.46 -14.94
C ARG A 528 -19.80 7.73 -16.39
N PHE A 529 -18.60 7.30 -16.81
CA PHE A 529 -18.16 7.47 -18.18
C PHE A 529 -19.05 6.72 -19.16
N CYS A 530 -19.35 5.43 -18.91
CA CYS A 530 -20.20 4.62 -19.75
C CYS A 530 -21.61 5.22 -19.90
N LYS A 531 -22.21 5.70 -18.80
CA LYS A 531 -23.52 6.37 -18.85
C LYS A 531 -23.50 7.65 -19.67
N ALA A 532 -22.47 8.50 -19.51
CA ALA A 532 -22.37 9.79 -20.18
C ALA A 532 -22.05 9.67 -21.68
N THR A 533 -21.45 8.58 -22.11
CA THR A 533 -21.04 8.32 -23.51
C THR A 533 -21.93 7.28 -24.21
N ASP A 534 -22.83 6.63 -23.48
CA ASP A 534 -23.68 5.52 -23.95
C ASP A 534 -22.81 4.39 -24.53
N LEU A 535 -21.80 3.97 -23.74
CA LEU A 535 -20.88 2.89 -24.08
C LEU A 535 -21.00 1.71 -23.11
N LYS A 536 -20.56 0.56 -23.55
CA LYS A 536 -20.19 -0.57 -22.71
C LYS A 536 -18.68 -0.50 -22.39
N MET A 537 -18.19 -1.38 -21.51
CA MET A 537 -16.79 -1.40 -21.09
C MET A 537 -16.15 -2.78 -21.25
N THR A 538 -14.83 -2.78 -21.26
CA THR A 538 -14.01 -3.95 -20.94
C THR A 538 -13.79 -3.96 -19.43
N TYR A 539 -14.04 -5.11 -18.82
CA TYR A 539 -13.81 -5.34 -17.41
C TYR A 539 -12.58 -6.24 -17.23
N ASP A 540 -11.46 -5.63 -16.85
CA ASP A 540 -10.29 -6.37 -16.39
C ASP A 540 -10.42 -6.65 -14.89
N ILE A 541 -10.54 -7.95 -14.55
CA ILE A 541 -10.74 -8.38 -13.15
C ILE A 541 -9.46 -8.26 -12.31
N CYS A 542 -8.29 -8.41 -12.93
CA CYS A 542 -7.01 -8.21 -12.28
C CYS A 542 -6.82 -6.75 -11.88
N HIS A 543 -7.04 -5.81 -12.80
CA HIS A 543 -6.98 -4.38 -12.52
C HIS A 543 -7.94 -3.96 -11.41
N ALA A 544 -9.15 -4.51 -11.41
CA ALA A 544 -10.14 -4.26 -10.38
C ALA A 544 -9.70 -4.80 -9.01
N GLN A 545 -9.09 -6.01 -8.94
CA GLN A 545 -8.57 -6.54 -7.69
C GLN A 545 -7.46 -5.64 -7.12
N LEU A 546 -6.49 -5.25 -7.97
CA LEU A 546 -5.41 -4.35 -7.55
C LEU A 546 -5.95 -3.01 -7.02
N TRP A 547 -7.03 -2.50 -7.64
CA TRP A 547 -7.72 -1.31 -7.16
C TRP A 547 -8.44 -1.55 -5.81
N CYS A 548 -9.15 -2.66 -5.66
CA CYS A 548 -9.86 -3.02 -4.42
C CYS A 548 -8.90 -3.11 -3.23
N ASN A 549 -7.68 -3.60 -3.44
CA ASN A 549 -6.65 -3.69 -2.40
C ASN A 549 -6.22 -2.33 -1.83
N ILE A 550 -6.35 -1.25 -2.60
CA ILE A 550 -6.03 0.11 -2.14
C ILE A 550 -7.26 0.86 -1.63
N ALA A 551 -8.44 0.54 -2.16
CA ALA A 551 -9.70 1.22 -1.86
C ALA A 551 -10.45 0.64 -0.66
N GLU A 552 -9.94 -0.46 -0.07
CA GLU A 552 -10.57 -1.18 1.05
C GLU A 552 -12.02 -1.62 0.73
N THR A 553 -12.26 -2.04 -0.53
CA THR A 553 -13.53 -2.58 -1.01
C THR A 553 -13.35 -4.03 -1.48
N THR A 554 -14.45 -4.75 -1.71
CA THR A 554 -14.37 -6.13 -2.21
C THR A 554 -14.48 -6.18 -3.73
N LEU A 555 -13.75 -7.13 -4.35
CA LEU A 555 -13.84 -7.35 -5.79
C LEU A 555 -15.27 -7.77 -6.20
N VAL A 556 -15.96 -8.51 -5.35
CA VAL A 556 -17.35 -8.95 -5.58
C VAL A 556 -18.30 -7.74 -5.68
N ASP A 557 -18.15 -6.76 -4.79
CA ASP A 557 -18.98 -5.55 -4.83
C ASP A 557 -18.66 -4.66 -6.02
N TYR A 558 -17.37 -4.57 -6.38
CA TYR A 558 -16.94 -3.93 -7.62
C TYR A 558 -17.59 -4.60 -8.84
N THR A 559 -17.49 -5.93 -8.94
CA THR A 559 -18.05 -6.74 -10.04
C THR A 559 -19.55 -6.51 -10.18
N LYS A 560 -20.32 -6.60 -9.09
CA LYS A 560 -21.77 -6.36 -9.12
C LYS A 560 -22.14 -5.00 -9.72
N GLN A 561 -21.34 -3.97 -9.44
CA GLN A 561 -21.59 -2.61 -9.93
C GLN A 561 -21.33 -2.48 -11.42
N VAL A 562 -20.23 -3.05 -11.93
CA VAL A 562 -19.81 -2.84 -13.33
C VAL A 562 -20.46 -3.81 -14.32
N MET A 563 -20.83 -5.03 -13.92
CA MET A 563 -21.34 -6.06 -14.83
C MET A 563 -22.50 -5.61 -15.74
N PRO A 564 -23.45 -4.75 -15.35
CA PRO A 564 -24.47 -4.22 -16.26
C PRO A 564 -23.93 -3.44 -17.46
N TYR A 565 -22.68 -2.98 -17.38
CA TYR A 565 -21.99 -2.19 -18.42
C TYR A 565 -20.97 -3.01 -19.21
N VAL A 566 -20.62 -4.21 -18.75
CA VAL A 566 -19.58 -5.04 -19.36
C VAL A 566 -20.07 -5.66 -20.67
N SER A 567 -19.20 -5.67 -21.68
CA SER A 567 -19.39 -6.42 -22.93
C SER A 567 -18.17 -7.24 -23.32
N HIS A 568 -17.06 -7.05 -22.62
CA HIS A 568 -15.83 -7.83 -22.78
C HIS A 568 -15.11 -7.93 -21.43
N MET A 569 -14.36 -9.01 -21.21
CA MET A 569 -13.58 -9.20 -19.97
C MET A 569 -12.14 -9.61 -20.30
N HIS A 570 -11.21 -9.08 -19.53
CA HIS A 570 -9.86 -9.60 -19.44
C HIS A 570 -9.74 -10.41 -18.14
N ILE A 571 -9.20 -11.63 -18.26
CA ILE A 571 -9.13 -12.58 -17.14
C ILE A 571 -7.67 -12.96 -16.89
N SER A 572 -7.16 -12.58 -15.73
CA SER A 572 -5.90 -13.01 -15.13
C SER A 572 -5.99 -12.89 -13.63
N ASP A 573 -5.04 -13.45 -12.90
CA ASP A 573 -4.98 -13.28 -11.46
C ASP A 573 -4.17 -12.04 -11.07
N ALA A 574 -4.28 -11.61 -9.82
CA ALA A 574 -3.66 -10.42 -9.28
C ALA A 574 -3.02 -10.68 -7.92
N LEU A 575 -1.99 -9.90 -7.57
CA LEU A 575 -1.35 -10.00 -6.25
C LEU A 575 -0.91 -8.63 -5.74
N GLY A 576 -1.39 -8.23 -4.57
CA GLY A 576 -0.98 -6.99 -3.90
C GLY A 576 -1.43 -5.74 -4.63
N LEU A 577 -0.52 -4.82 -4.95
CA LEU A 577 -0.85 -3.53 -5.58
C LEU A 577 -0.36 -3.39 -7.02
N ASN A 578 0.58 -4.24 -7.46
CA ASN A 578 1.26 -4.15 -8.75
C ASN A 578 1.56 -5.52 -9.39
N GLY A 579 1.02 -6.61 -8.84
CA GLY A 579 1.12 -7.94 -9.41
C GLY A 579 0.03 -8.17 -10.44
N GLU A 580 0.18 -7.63 -11.64
CA GLU A 580 -0.75 -7.67 -12.76
C GLU A 580 -0.49 -8.88 -13.66
N GLY A 581 -1.53 -9.43 -14.26
CA GLY A 581 -1.43 -10.47 -15.28
C GLY A 581 -0.85 -11.79 -14.79
N ILE A 582 -1.04 -12.14 -13.52
CA ILE A 582 -0.53 -13.37 -12.91
C ILE A 582 -1.34 -14.56 -13.43
N GLN A 583 -0.72 -15.74 -13.48
CA GLN A 583 -1.36 -16.98 -13.90
C GLN A 583 -2.53 -17.31 -12.97
N ILE A 584 -3.59 -17.88 -13.53
CA ILE A 584 -4.79 -18.30 -12.80
C ILE A 584 -4.41 -19.17 -11.59
N HIS A 585 -4.95 -18.85 -10.42
CA HIS A 585 -4.68 -19.46 -9.09
C HIS A 585 -3.25 -19.22 -8.52
N GLU A 586 -2.47 -18.34 -9.11
CA GLU A 586 -1.16 -17.96 -8.54
C GLU A 586 -1.21 -16.61 -7.79
N GLY A 587 -2.36 -15.92 -7.76
CA GLY A 587 -2.62 -14.66 -7.08
C GLY A 587 -3.60 -14.78 -5.91
N GLU A 588 -4.48 -13.79 -5.78
CA GLU A 588 -5.42 -13.66 -4.64
C GLU A 588 -6.89 -13.50 -5.03
N ILE A 589 -7.21 -13.61 -6.33
CA ILE A 589 -8.61 -13.45 -6.82
C ILE A 589 -9.44 -14.68 -6.45
N ASP A 590 -10.58 -14.44 -5.81
CA ASP A 590 -11.63 -15.43 -5.59
C ASP A 590 -12.51 -15.52 -6.85
N PHE A 591 -12.07 -16.35 -7.82
CA PHE A 591 -12.77 -16.54 -9.09
C PHE A 591 -14.17 -17.12 -8.92
N ASP A 592 -14.40 -17.97 -7.92
CA ASP A 592 -15.72 -18.57 -7.64
C ASP A 592 -16.77 -17.48 -7.39
N SER A 593 -16.45 -16.55 -6.52
CA SER A 593 -17.35 -15.44 -6.19
C SER A 593 -17.58 -14.50 -7.38
N ILE A 594 -16.54 -14.25 -8.20
CA ILE A 594 -16.64 -13.35 -9.35
C ILE A 594 -17.49 -13.97 -10.46
N PHE A 595 -17.22 -15.22 -10.84
CA PHE A 595 -17.96 -15.88 -11.90
C PHE A 595 -19.40 -16.22 -11.49
N ALA A 596 -19.68 -16.43 -10.20
CA ALA A 596 -21.06 -16.55 -9.71
C ALA A 596 -21.89 -15.28 -9.99
N VAL A 597 -21.28 -14.10 -10.00
CA VAL A 597 -21.93 -12.83 -10.41
C VAL A 597 -21.98 -12.73 -11.93
N ALA A 598 -20.85 -12.94 -12.60
CA ALA A 598 -20.68 -12.70 -14.04
C ALA A 598 -21.52 -13.62 -14.94
N LYS A 599 -21.78 -14.87 -14.54
CA LYS A 599 -22.52 -15.87 -15.32
C LYS A 599 -23.89 -15.40 -15.84
N ASN A 600 -24.52 -14.45 -15.16
CA ASN A 600 -25.84 -13.94 -15.51
C ASN A 600 -25.81 -12.85 -16.59
N TYR A 601 -24.65 -12.50 -17.12
CA TYR A 601 -24.45 -11.44 -18.11
C TYR A 601 -23.84 -11.99 -19.40
N GLU A 602 -24.07 -11.29 -20.49
CA GLU A 602 -23.51 -11.64 -21.79
C GLU A 602 -22.26 -10.78 -22.07
N PHE A 603 -21.13 -11.45 -22.31
CA PHE A 603 -19.85 -10.84 -22.63
C PHE A 603 -18.97 -11.80 -23.44
N SER A 604 -17.98 -11.25 -24.14
CA SER A 604 -16.83 -12.01 -24.65
C SER A 604 -15.65 -11.86 -23.71
N TRP A 605 -14.66 -12.75 -23.77
CA TRP A 605 -13.51 -12.66 -22.87
C TRP A 605 -12.22 -13.24 -23.47
N VAL A 606 -11.09 -12.79 -22.97
CA VAL A 606 -9.75 -13.31 -23.25
C VAL A 606 -8.96 -13.46 -21.95
N THR A 607 -7.96 -14.34 -21.95
CA THR A 607 -6.98 -14.36 -20.85
C THR A 607 -5.90 -13.32 -21.11
N GLU A 608 -5.53 -12.57 -20.07
CA GLU A 608 -4.47 -11.55 -20.13
C GLU A 608 -3.30 -11.89 -19.20
N ILE A 609 -2.63 -13.02 -19.48
CA ILE A 609 -1.51 -13.48 -18.69
C ILE A 609 -0.23 -12.76 -19.14
N TRP A 610 0.52 -12.19 -18.19
CA TRP A 610 1.80 -11.56 -18.45
C TRP A 610 2.75 -12.51 -19.19
N SER A 611 3.25 -12.10 -20.35
CA SER A 611 4.07 -12.93 -21.22
C SER A 611 3.41 -14.25 -21.67
N GLY A 612 2.11 -14.40 -21.53
CA GLY A 612 1.35 -15.62 -21.86
C GLY A 612 1.48 -16.05 -23.33
N HIS A 613 1.72 -15.10 -24.24
CA HIS A 613 1.95 -15.33 -25.67
C HIS A 613 3.32 -15.95 -25.99
N LEU A 614 4.27 -15.88 -25.06
CA LEU A 614 5.61 -16.44 -25.28
C LEU A 614 5.57 -17.98 -25.33
N HIS A 615 6.61 -18.57 -25.91
CA HIS A 615 6.77 -20.04 -25.99
C HIS A 615 5.57 -20.77 -26.61
N ASN A 616 5.06 -20.27 -27.73
CA ASN A 616 3.86 -20.72 -28.43
C ASN A 616 2.60 -20.60 -27.57
N GLY A 617 2.45 -19.50 -26.86
CA GLY A 617 1.24 -19.25 -26.07
C GLY A 617 1.07 -20.14 -24.85
N SER A 618 2.16 -20.72 -24.32
CA SER A 618 2.06 -21.73 -23.25
C SER A 618 1.39 -21.19 -21.97
N GLY A 619 1.60 -19.92 -21.63
CA GLY A 619 0.94 -19.28 -20.49
C GLY A 619 -0.57 -19.09 -20.73
N THR A 620 -0.94 -18.63 -21.91
CA THR A 620 -2.35 -18.51 -22.33
C THR A 620 -3.04 -19.90 -22.34
N TYR A 621 -2.36 -20.91 -22.93
CA TYR A 621 -2.93 -22.28 -22.97
C TYR A 621 -3.15 -22.86 -21.57
N LYS A 622 -2.19 -22.69 -20.65
CA LYS A 622 -2.34 -23.12 -19.26
C LYS A 622 -3.56 -22.46 -18.61
N ALA A 623 -3.67 -21.14 -18.72
CA ALA A 623 -4.79 -20.39 -18.15
C ALA A 623 -6.14 -20.85 -18.72
N MET A 624 -6.22 -21.08 -20.04
CA MET A 624 -7.42 -21.60 -20.68
C MET A 624 -7.80 -23.00 -20.19
N CYS A 625 -6.80 -23.88 -19.97
CA CYS A 625 -7.05 -25.22 -19.43
C CYS A 625 -7.57 -25.17 -17.98
N ASP A 626 -6.98 -24.30 -17.15
CA ASP A 626 -7.37 -24.16 -15.74
C ASP A 626 -8.81 -23.59 -15.66
N LEU A 627 -9.12 -22.54 -16.45
CA LEU A 627 -10.46 -21.95 -16.50
C LEU A 627 -11.52 -22.93 -17.03
N GLU A 628 -11.23 -23.70 -18.09
CA GLU A 628 -12.20 -24.66 -18.61
C GLU A 628 -12.52 -25.77 -17.61
N LYS A 629 -11.51 -26.26 -16.92
CA LYS A 629 -11.68 -27.32 -15.91
C LYS A 629 -12.63 -26.91 -14.80
N GLU A 630 -12.62 -25.64 -14.39
CA GLU A 630 -13.32 -25.18 -13.20
C GLU A 630 -14.55 -24.32 -13.51
N TYR A 631 -14.50 -23.52 -14.59
CA TYR A 631 -15.50 -22.46 -14.87
C TYR A 631 -16.12 -22.51 -16.26
N SER A 632 -16.07 -23.65 -16.96
CA SER A 632 -16.61 -23.77 -18.34
C SER A 632 -18.10 -23.46 -18.47
N LYS A 633 -18.87 -23.57 -17.38
CA LYS A 633 -20.32 -23.29 -17.36
C LYS A 633 -20.62 -21.82 -17.07
N GLU A 634 -19.74 -21.12 -16.36
CA GLU A 634 -19.83 -19.72 -16.00
C GLU A 634 -19.26 -18.83 -17.11
N LEU A 635 -18.20 -19.30 -17.76
CA LEU A 635 -17.48 -18.71 -18.89
C LEU A 635 -17.80 -19.47 -20.17
#